data_8ff00d2bfacd7bad175a96e45e2cb422
#
_entry.id   8ff00d2bfacd7bad175a96e45e2cb422
#
_cell.length_a   1.000
_cell.length_b   1.000
_cell.length_c   1.000
_cell.angle_alpha   90.00
_cell.angle_beta   90.00
_cell.angle_gamma   90.00
#
_symmetry.space_group_name_H-M   'P 1'
#
loop_
_entity.id
_entity.type
_entity.pdbx_description
1 polymer ?
#
loop_
_entity_poly.entity_id
_entity_poly.type
_entity_poly.pdbx_seq_one_letter_code
_entity_poly.pdbx_strand_id
1 'polypeptide(L)'
;VVWGLLGGIMDLGSPLAARSMSWLVTRACNEEVDVSEQTPNPDDQQDSPAAPPAGAAPEGSAAPADRRPNGVEYDASAIQVLEGLEAVRKRPGMYIGSTGERGLHHLIWEIVDNAVDESLAGYCDRIVLTLLADGGVRVEDNGRGIPTGTAPGQEIPALTLALTVLHAGGKFGGGGYKVSGGLHGVGVSVVNALSTHLIAEVKNRDHLWRQTFSIGVPDGELEQVRALGDDEGTGTTITYYPSPDIFETTRHSLETITSRVREYAFLNKGLEIVVRDERSAADALMDAVEDDTVPEDVDSAGPDALQRGAEGGSEQIFRYDRGLVDFVEHLNRTKTVANPSVISFEADTPESVENHMSLEVAMQWNTSYAESVHTFANTINTHEGGTHEEGFRSALTSLMNNAGFDWGLMKKQEDRITGDDIREGLTAIISLKLGEPQFEGQTKTKLGNTEAKGFVQRVVNDQLGAWLEQNPQEGRDIIRKAQAAAHARVAARKARDLARSRKGLLGGGGLPGKLSDCQSTNPAECEVFIVEGDSAGGSARQGRDPRIQAILPIRGKILNVEKARIDKVLGNAEVQTIISALGTGIQEEFDGDKLRYHKVVLMADADVDGHHINTLLLTLLFRFMRPLIERGYVYMAQPPLYRLRWNKPAEHEFVYSDAERDALLKEGQAAGKKLPKENPVQRYKGLGEMNAKELWETTMDPDQRLMLQVTLDDAAHADEIFSILMGEDVEQRRSFIQRNAKDVRFLDI
;
A
#
# COMPACT_ATOMS: atom_id res chain seq x y z
N VAL A 1 2.44 -2.42 21.57
CA VAL A 1 3.27 -1.40 20.91
C VAL A 1 3.41 -1.74 19.44
N VAL A 2 3.87 -2.95 19.11
CA VAL A 2 4.10 -3.36 17.71
C VAL A 2 2.79 -3.49 16.92
N TRP A 3 1.67 -3.77 17.55
CA TRP A 3 0.37 -3.99 16.91
C TRP A 3 -0.36 -2.69 16.53
N GLY A 4 -0.34 -1.68 17.38
CA GLY A 4 -0.90 -0.37 17.07
C GLY A 4 -0.18 0.30 15.90
N LEU A 5 1.12 0.09 15.81
CA LEU A 5 2.02 0.76 14.87
C LEU A 5 2.12 0.11 13.49
N LEU A 6 1.93 -1.20 13.40
CA LEU A 6 1.74 -1.88 12.11
C LEU A 6 0.33 -1.63 11.55
N GLY A 7 -0.62 -1.26 12.42
CA GLY A 7 -1.98 -0.93 12.04
C GLY A 7 -2.12 0.38 11.27
N GLY A 8 -1.30 1.39 11.57
CA GLY A 8 -1.32 2.68 10.85
C GLY A 8 -0.58 2.68 9.51
N ILE A 9 0.29 1.68 9.27
CA ILE A 9 1.07 1.55 8.03
C ILE A 9 0.45 0.52 7.08
N MET A 10 -0.26 -0.41 7.65
CA MET A 10 -1.03 -1.42 6.95
C MET A 10 -2.47 -1.18 7.37
N ASP A 11 -3.30 -0.59 6.50
CA ASP A 11 -4.71 -0.25 6.79
C ASP A 11 -5.43 -1.47 7.39
N LEU A 12 -5.48 -1.49 8.72
CA LEU A 12 -6.13 -2.53 9.49
C LEU A 12 -7.53 -2.02 9.80
N GLY A 13 -8.45 -2.08 8.81
CA GLY A 13 -9.82 -1.61 8.91
C GLY A 13 -10.50 -1.97 10.24
N SER A 14 -11.26 -1.03 10.78
CA SER A 14 -11.95 -1.15 12.06
C SER A 14 -12.83 -2.41 12.13
N PRO A 15 -12.80 -3.19 13.22
CA PRO A 15 -13.60 -4.41 13.39
C PRO A 15 -15.14 -4.23 13.33
N LEU A 16 -15.62 -3.00 13.50
CA LEU A 16 -17.05 -2.66 13.46
C LEU A 16 -17.60 -2.51 12.02
N ALA A 17 -16.77 -2.06 11.08
CA ALA A 17 -17.16 -1.93 9.67
C ALA A 17 -17.32 -3.31 8.98
N ALA A 18 -16.57 -4.32 9.42
CA ALA A 18 -16.62 -5.66 8.83
C ALA A 18 -17.97 -6.40 9.07
N ARG A 19 -18.70 -6.08 10.13
CA ARG A 19 -19.99 -6.72 10.41
C ARG A 19 -21.14 -6.28 9.50
N SER A 20 -21.12 -5.03 9.02
CA SER A 20 -22.17 -4.51 8.11
C SER A 20 -21.91 -4.82 6.64
N MET A 21 -20.64 -5.05 6.25
CA MET A 21 -20.26 -5.35 4.86
C MET A 21 -20.32 -6.84 4.50
N SER A 22 -20.19 -7.75 5.46
CA SER A 22 -20.27 -9.21 5.21
C SER A 22 -21.57 -9.62 4.53
N TRP A 23 -22.68 -8.91 4.77
CA TRP A 23 -23.99 -9.22 4.17
C TRP A 23 -24.17 -8.70 2.74
N LEU A 24 -23.40 -7.67 2.36
CA LEU A 24 -23.45 -7.08 1.02
C LEU A 24 -22.43 -7.65 0.05
N VAL A 25 -21.26 -8.07 0.53
CA VAL A 25 -20.17 -8.61 -0.31
C VAL A 25 -20.46 -10.06 -0.74
N THR A 26 -21.11 -10.88 0.08
CA THR A 26 -21.47 -12.25 -0.28
C THR A 26 -22.48 -12.31 -1.45
N ARG A 27 -23.13 -11.20 -1.76
CA ARG A 27 -24.11 -11.13 -2.87
C ARG A 27 -23.50 -10.66 -4.21
N ALA A 28 -22.32 -10.06 -4.19
CA ALA A 28 -21.65 -9.51 -5.38
C ALA A 28 -20.62 -10.46 -6.01
N CYS A 29 -20.10 -11.44 -5.28
CA CYS A 29 -19.05 -12.35 -5.78
C CYS A 29 -19.57 -13.64 -6.44
N ASN A 30 -20.89 -13.83 -6.58
CA ASN A 30 -21.48 -15.03 -7.22
C ASN A 30 -21.94 -14.80 -8.67
N GLU A 31 -21.59 -13.69 -9.29
CA GLU A 31 -21.89 -13.44 -10.70
C GLU A 31 -20.62 -13.04 -11.48
N GLU A 32 -19.67 -13.97 -11.61
CA GLU A 32 -18.67 -13.88 -12.67
C GLU A 32 -19.11 -14.74 -13.85
N VAL A 33 -19.42 -14.05 -14.93
CA VAL A 33 -19.76 -14.59 -16.24
C VAL A 33 -18.49 -15.10 -16.91
N ASP A 34 -18.48 -16.37 -17.24
CA ASP A 34 -17.49 -17.04 -18.08
C ASP A 34 -17.53 -16.48 -19.52
N VAL A 35 -16.54 -15.69 -19.89
CA VAL A 35 -16.31 -15.25 -21.27
C VAL A 35 -15.02 -15.88 -21.77
N SER A 36 -15.18 -17.09 -22.35
CA SER A 36 -14.11 -17.69 -23.13
C SER A 36 -14.03 -17.04 -24.52
N GLU A 37 -13.05 -16.18 -24.74
CA GLU A 37 -12.68 -15.72 -26.08
C GLU A 37 -11.98 -16.85 -26.85
N GLN A 38 -12.68 -17.36 -27.88
CA GLN A 38 -12.06 -18.15 -28.95
C GLN A 38 -11.68 -17.20 -30.09
N THR A 39 -10.39 -17.04 -30.34
CA THR A 39 -9.86 -16.46 -31.58
C THR A 39 -9.98 -17.44 -32.73
N PRO A 40 -10.45 -17.03 -33.93
CA PRO A 40 -10.51 -17.93 -35.09
C PRO A 40 -9.16 -17.97 -35.81
N ASN A 41 -8.72 -19.18 -36.09
CA ASN A 41 -7.59 -19.47 -36.98
C ASN A 41 -8.10 -19.50 -38.44
N PRO A 42 -7.44 -18.85 -39.41
CA PRO A 42 -7.84 -18.91 -40.80
C PRO A 42 -7.14 -20.06 -41.52
N ASP A 43 -7.85 -21.13 -41.84
CA ASP A 43 -7.64 -22.00 -42.97
C ASP A 43 -8.47 -23.28 -42.77
N ASP A 44 -9.64 -23.34 -43.41
CA ASP A 44 -10.16 -24.54 -44.07
C ASP A 44 -11.49 -24.19 -44.76
N GLN A 45 -11.39 -24.01 -46.09
CA GLN A 45 -12.50 -24.12 -47.01
C GLN A 45 -12.64 -25.59 -47.35
N GLN A 46 -13.81 -26.19 -47.17
CA GLN A 46 -14.46 -27.02 -48.20
C GLN A 46 -15.75 -27.67 -47.70
N ASP A 47 -16.78 -27.54 -48.58
CA ASP A 47 -17.91 -28.41 -48.84
C ASP A 47 -19.12 -28.51 -47.90
N SER A 48 -20.15 -27.77 -48.30
CA SER A 48 -21.56 -28.11 -48.02
C SER A 48 -22.05 -29.31 -48.86
N PRO A 49 -22.98 -30.14 -48.35
CA PRO A 49 -24.19 -30.40 -49.10
C PRO A 49 -25.49 -30.32 -48.27
N ALA A 50 -26.46 -29.76 -48.98
CA ALA A 50 -27.91 -29.88 -49.02
C ALA A 50 -28.71 -30.51 -47.85
N ALA A 51 -29.72 -29.75 -47.45
CA ALA A 51 -30.86 -30.19 -46.64
C ALA A 51 -31.81 -31.14 -47.36
N PRO A 52 -32.54 -31.98 -46.65
CA PRO A 52 -33.89 -32.43 -47.07
C PRO A 52 -34.97 -32.15 -46.01
N PRO A 53 -36.27 -32.37 -46.32
CA PRO A 53 -37.37 -31.49 -45.92
C PRO A 53 -38.15 -31.95 -44.68
N ALA A 54 -39.03 -31.03 -44.22
CA ALA A 54 -39.93 -31.13 -43.09
C ALA A 54 -40.82 -32.41 -43.06
N GLY A 55 -40.95 -32.96 -41.87
CA GLY A 55 -41.90 -33.98 -41.50
C GLY A 55 -42.44 -33.81 -40.11
N ALA A 56 -43.73 -33.72 -39.99
CA ALA A 56 -44.70 -33.63 -38.91
C ALA A 56 -44.28 -33.98 -37.48
N ALA A 57 -44.75 -33.14 -36.52
CA ALA A 57 -44.77 -33.32 -35.09
C ALA A 57 -45.62 -34.49 -34.62
N PRO A 58 -45.34 -35.05 -33.41
CA PRO A 58 -46.43 -35.41 -32.50
C PRO A 58 -46.32 -34.66 -31.17
N GLU A 59 -47.49 -34.37 -30.65
CA GLU A 59 -47.75 -33.67 -29.39
C GLU A 59 -47.26 -34.41 -28.15
N GLY A 60 -46.86 -33.65 -27.15
CA GLY A 60 -47.08 -33.99 -25.73
C GLY A 60 -45.92 -34.55 -24.96
N SER A 61 -45.07 -33.67 -24.33
CA SER A 61 -44.64 -33.87 -22.95
C SER A 61 -44.28 -32.51 -22.33
N ALA A 62 -44.86 -32.25 -21.18
CA ALA A 62 -44.65 -31.00 -20.42
C ALA A 62 -43.20 -30.85 -19.96
N ALA A 63 -42.59 -29.72 -20.30
CA ALA A 63 -41.31 -29.29 -19.79
C ALA A 63 -41.43 -28.94 -18.30
N PRO A 64 -40.40 -29.20 -17.46
CA PRO A 64 -40.41 -28.76 -16.08
C PRO A 64 -40.33 -27.24 -15.99
N ALA A 65 -41.18 -26.67 -15.17
CA ALA A 65 -41.28 -25.25 -14.93
C ALA A 65 -39.92 -24.68 -14.45
N ASP A 66 -39.40 -23.74 -15.23
CA ASP A 66 -38.26 -22.88 -14.92
C ASP A 66 -38.60 -22.04 -13.67
N ARG A 67 -38.13 -22.46 -12.50
CA ARG A 67 -38.20 -21.68 -11.25
C ARG A 67 -37.09 -20.64 -11.24
N ARG A 68 -37.27 -19.54 -11.93
CA ARG A 68 -36.49 -18.32 -11.70
C ARG A 68 -37.02 -17.64 -10.43
N PRO A 69 -36.19 -17.30 -9.45
CA PRO A 69 -36.64 -16.52 -8.29
C PRO A 69 -36.92 -15.09 -8.74
N ASN A 70 -38.13 -14.61 -8.50
CA ASN A 70 -38.60 -13.23 -8.54
C ASN A 70 -38.18 -12.37 -9.75
N GLY A 71 -39.12 -12.29 -10.70
CA GLY A 71 -39.02 -11.50 -11.92
C GLY A 71 -38.94 -9.99 -11.64
N VAL A 72 -37.71 -9.48 -11.60
CA VAL A 72 -37.45 -8.16 -12.16
C VAL A 72 -36.97 -8.43 -13.57
N GLU A 73 -37.80 -8.08 -14.58
CA GLU A 73 -37.42 -8.12 -15.96
C GLU A 73 -36.21 -7.20 -16.14
N TYR A 74 -35.04 -7.79 -16.45
CA TYR A 74 -33.85 -7.00 -16.79
C TYR A 74 -34.04 -6.54 -18.25
N ASP A 75 -34.58 -5.35 -18.38
CA ASP A 75 -34.79 -4.71 -19.67
C ASP A 75 -33.99 -3.39 -19.78
N ALA A 76 -34.12 -2.70 -20.89
CA ALA A 76 -33.41 -1.45 -21.14
C ALA A 76 -33.69 -0.36 -20.08
N SER A 77 -34.78 -0.46 -19.33
CA SER A 77 -35.12 0.50 -18.23
C SER A 77 -34.26 0.30 -16.98
N ALA A 78 -33.61 -0.86 -16.86
CA ALA A 78 -32.66 -1.14 -15.78
C ALA A 78 -31.28 -0.47 -15.98
N ILE A 79 -30.99 0.03 -17.19
CA ILE A 79 -29.75 0.73 -17.51
C ILE A 79 -29.91 2.21 -17.08
N GLN A 80 -29.17 2.62 -16.02
CA GLN A 80 -29.07 4.00 -15.58
C GLN A 80 -27.78 4.62 -16.09
N VAL A 81 -27.90 5.75 -16.78
CA VAL A 81 -26.75 6.59 -17.12
C VAL A 81 -26.56 7.58 -15.97
N LEU A 82 -25.38 7.56 -15.35
CA LEU A 82 -24.97 8.53 -14.36
C LEU A 82 -24.13 9.60 -15.04
N GLU A 83 -24.51 10.84 -14.93
CA GLU A 83 -23.78 11.96 -15.56
C GLU A 83 -23.03 12.78 -14.51
N GLY A 84 -21.84 13.28 -14.89
CA GLY A 84 -21.06 14.22 -14.10
C GLY A 84 -20.64 13.71 -12.72
N LEU A 85 -20.71 14.57 -11.71
CA LEU A 85 -20.24 14.29 -10.35
C LEU A 85 -21.15 13.34 -9.56
N GLU A 86 -22.39 13.08 -10.02
CA GLU A 86 -23.27 12.10 -9.39
C GLU A 86 -22.70 10.68 -9.48
N ALA A 87 -22.00 10.36 -10.60
CA ALA A 87 -21.31 9.08 -10.77
C ALA A 87 -20.23 8.87 -9.71
N VAL A 88 -19.48 9.93 -9.38
CA VAL A 88 -18.42 9.91 -8.34
C VAL A 88 -19.04 9.61 -6.97
N ARG A 89 -20.10 10.31 -6.60
CA ARG A 89 -20.76 10.12 -5.29
C ARG A 89 -21.38 8.74 -5.14
N LYS A 90 -21.90 8.17 -6.22
CA LYS A 90 -22.55 6.85 -6.20
C LYS A 90 -21.55 5.70 -6.14
N ARG A 91 -20.35 5.89 -6.70
CA ARG A 91 -19.26 4.89 -6.71
C ARG A 91 -17.90 5.53 -6.43
N PRO A 92 -17.70 6.10 -5.22
CA PRO A 92 -16.46 6.80 -4.88
C PRO A 92 -15.22 5.90 -4.98
N GLY A 93 -15.33 4.62 -4.63
CA GLY A 93 -14.23 3.66 -4.71
C GLY A 93 -13.60 3.52 -6.09
N MET A 94 -14.32 3.83 -7.18
CA MET A 94 -13.75 3.85 -8.54
C MET A 94 -12.74 4.98 -8.76
N TYR A 95 -12.81 6.05 -7.97
CA TYR A 95 -12.00 7.28 -8.13
C TYR A 95 -10.95 7.42 -7.04
N ILE A 96 -11.25 7.02 -5.80
CA ILE A 96 -10.38 7.17 -4.62
C ILE A 96 -9.99 5.83 -3.98
N GLY A 97 -10.35 4.71 -4.58
CA GLY A 97 -9.99 3.35 -4.14
C GLY A 97 -10.84 2.82 -2.99
N SER A 98 -11.13 3.60 -1.97
CA SER A 98 -11.97 3.21 -0.81
C SER A 98 -12.71 4.40 -0.23
N THR A 99 -13.63 4.15 0.72
CA THR A 99 -14.33 5.18 1.52
C THR A 99 -13.84 5.24 2.97
N GLY A 100 -12.86 4.41 3.32
CA GLY A 100 -12.16 4.44 4.60
C GLY A 100 -11.09 5.54 4.65
N GLU A 101 -10.24 5.48 5.64
CA GLU A 101 -9.19 6.47 5.91
C GLU A 101 -8.26 6.72 4.71
N ARG A 102 -7.87 5.67 3.98
CA ARG A 102 -7.04 5.78 2.78
C ARG A 102 -7.70 6.65 1.69
N GLY A 103 -8.98 6.42 1.41
CA GLY A 103 -9.72 7.22 0.44
C GLY A 103 -9.93 8.66 0.91
N LEU A 104 -10.05 8.87 2.24
CA LEU A 104 -10.12 10.19 2.83
C LEU A 104 -8.82 10.97 2.59
N HIS A 105 -7.66 10.38 2.86
CA HIS A 105 -6.36 11.00 2.58
C HIS A 105 -6.12 11.23 1.09
N HIS A 106 -6.69 10.39 0.21
CA HIS A 106 -6.58 10.59 -1.23
C HIS A 106 -7.13 11.93 -1.70
N LEU A 107 -8.14 12.50 -1.02
CA LEU A 107 -8.63 13.85 -1.31
C LEU A 107 -7.54 14.92 -1.12
N ILE A 108 -6.71 14.77 -0.08
CA ILE A 108 -5.55 15.66 0.16
C ILE A 108 -4.57 15.55 -1.01
N TRP A 109 -4.24 14.30 -1.39
CA TRP A 109 -3.23 14.04 -2.42
C TRP A 109 -3.63 14.64 -3.76
N GLU A 110 -4.89 14.57 -4.16
CA GLU A 110 -5.37 15.16 -5.42
C GLU A 110 -5.22 16.68 -5.46
N ILE A 111 -5.30 17.38 -4.32
CA ILE A 111 -5.07 18.82 -4.27
C ILE A 111 -3.58 19.14 -4.18
N VAL A 112 -2.83 18.42 -3.34
CA VAL A 112 -1.38 18.60 -3.19
C VAL A 112 -0.67 18.30 -4.51
N ASP A 113 -1.05 17.24 -5.23
CA ASP A 113 -0.50 16.91 -6.55
C ASP A 113 -0.67 18.06 -7.56
N ASN A 114 -1.78 18.81 -7.50
CA ASN A 114 -1.96 19.98 -8.35
C ASN A 114 -0.99 21.11 -8.00
N ALA A 115 -0.72 21.34 -6.71
CA ALA A 115 0.26 22.31 -6.25
C ALA A 115 1.70 21.87 -6.58
N VAL A 116 2.01 20.58 -6.46
CA VAL A 116 3.30 19.99 -6.88
C VAL A 116 3.49 20.08 -8.39
N ASP A 117 2.44 19.92 -9.19
CA ASP A 117 2.51 20.13 -10.66
C ASP A 117 2.87 21.58 -11.01
N GLU A 118 2.41 22.59 -10.25
CA GLU A 118 2.87 23.98 -10.38
C GLU A 118 4.36 24.12 -10.03
N SER A 119 4.84 23.37 -9.03
CA SER A 119 6.26 23.35 -8.68
C SER A 119 7.10 22.68 -9.76
N LEU A 120 6.66 21.54 -10.31
CA LEU A 120 7.31 20.87 -11.44
C LEU A 120 7.38 21.76 -12.70
N ALA A 121 6.37 22.62 -12.87
CA ALA A 121 6.36 23.62 -13.94
C ALA A 121 7.23 24.86 -13.63
N GLY A 122 7.82 24.96 -12.43
CA GLY A 122 8.72 26.04 -12.00
C GLY A 122 8.01 27.31 -11.51
N TYR A 123 6.73 27.24 -11.15
CA TYR A 123 5.94 28.39 -10.73
C TYR A 123 5.55 28.39 -9.25
N CYS A 124 5.80 27.30 -8.53
CA CYS A 124 5.49 27.18 -7.10
C CYS A 124 6.72 26.70 -6.35
N ASP A 125 7.06 27.36 -5.24
CA ASP A 125 8.15 26.99 -4.35
C ASP A 125 7.69 26.80 -2.90
N ARG A 126 6.38 27.04 -2.63
CA ARG A 126 5.79 26.87 -1.30
C ARG A 126 4.36 26.37 -1.35
N ILE A 127 4.10 25.33 -0.57
CA ILE A 127 2.77 24.75 -0.34
C ILE A 127 2.49 24.76 1.16
N VAL A 128 1.28 25.13 1.57
CA VAL A 128 0.84 25.06 2.97
C VAL A 128 -0.41 24.19 3.05
N LEU A 129 -0.33 23.11 3.81
CA LEU A 129 -1.43 22.21 4.13
C LEU A 129 -1.85 22.47 5.57
N THR A 130 -3.12 22.80 5.79
CA THR A 130 -3.66 23.07 7.13
C THR A 130 -4.84 22.13 7.43
N LEU A 131 -4.76 21.42 8.54
CA LEU A 131 -5.90 20.73 9.15
C LEU A 131 -6.63 21.72 10.04
N LEU A 132 -7.85 22.08 9.66
CA LEU A 132 -8.62 23.12 10.35
C LEU A 132 -9.30 22.57 11.61
N ALA A 133 -9.49 23.44 12.60
CA ALA A 133 -10.14 23.10 13.86
C ALA A 133 -11.59 22.60 13.71
N ASP A 134 -12.25 22.93 12.60
CA ASP A 134 -13.63 22.54 12.30
C ASP A 134 -13.76 21.27 11.45
N GLY A 135 -12.62 20.56 11.24
CA GLY A 135 -12.57 19.31 10.49
C GLY A 135 -12.38 19.46 8.98
N GLY A 136 -12.20 20.68 8.49
CA GLY A 136 -11.84 20.98 7.10
C GLY A 136 -10.35 20.78 6.83
N VAL A 137 -10.00 20.74 5.56
CA VAL A 137 -8.61 20.75 5.07
C VAL A 137 -8.43 21.90 4.12
N ARG A 138 -7.35 22.66 4.29
CA ARG A 138 -6.94 23.75 3.39
C ARG A 138 -5.58 23.46 2.81
N VAL A 139 -5.46 23.60 1.50
CA VAL A 139 -4.18 23.55 0.78
C VAL A 139 -4.01 24.85 0.02
N GLU A 140 -2.88 25.52 0.25
CA GLU A 140 -2.50 26.80 -0.37
C GLU A 140 -1.19 26.58 -1.15
N ASP A 141 -1.14 27.06 -2.39
CA ASP A 141 0.07 27.13 -3.19
C ASP A 141 0.35 28.59 -3.62
N ASN A 142 1.57 28.89 -3.92
CA ASN A 142 2.00 30.17 -4.49
C ASN A 142 2.29 30.10 -5.99
N GLY A 143 1.63 29.18 -6.70
CA GLY A 143 1.72 28.99 -8.14
C GLY A 143 1.04 30.09 -8.97
N ARG A 144 0.77 29.80 -10.25
CA ARG A 144 0.14 30.77 -11.17
C ARG A 144 -1.33 31.07 -10.87
N GLY A 145 -1.98 30.23 -10.06
CA GLY A 145 -3.41 30.25 -9.84
C GLY A 145 -4.22 29.65 -10.99
N ILE A 146 -5.30 28.95 -10.68
CA ILE A 146 -6.21 28.38 -11.68
C ILE A 146 -6.80 29.49 -12.54
N PRO A 147 -6.88 29.35 -13.89
CA PRO A 147 -7.46 30.39 -14.75
C PRO A 147 -8.89 30.73 -14.38
N THR A 148 -9.21 32.03 -14.26
CA THR A 148 -10.53 32.54 -13.89
C THR A 148 -11.35 33.07 -15.06
N GLY A 149 -10.76 33.11 -16.27
CA GLY A 149 -11.46 33.52 -17.50
C GLY A 149 -12.38 32.42 -18.03
N THR A 150 -13.24 32.77 -18.98
CA THR A 150 -14.12 31.81 -19.66
C THR A 150 -13.30 30.74 -20.39
N ALA A 151 -13.66 29.49 -20.22
CA ALA A 151 -12.97 28.36 -20.85
C ALA A 151 -13.23 28.35 -22.37
N PRO A 152 -12.23 28.04 -23.21
CA PRO A 152 -12.41 27.99 -24.66
C PRO A 152 -13.52 27.03 -25.08
N GLY A 153 -14.52 27.54 -25.83
CA GLY A 153 -15.65 26.75 -26.31
C GLY A 153 -16.73 26.44 -25.24
N GLN A 154 -16.62 27.06 -24.08
CA GLN A 154 -17.61 26.93 -22.97
C GLN A 154 -18.11 28.34 -22.59
N GLU A 155 -19.25 28.37 -21.89
CA GLU A 155 -19.83 29.63 -21.37
C GLU A 155 -19.50 29.88 -19.89
N ILE A 156 -18.79 28.93 -19.24
CA ILE A 156 -18.47 28.96 -17.81
C ILE A 156 -16.98 29.27 -17.58
N PRO A 157 -16.61 29.84 -16.41
CA PRO A 157 -15.23 30.08 -16.03
C PRO A 157 -14.43 28.78 -15.96
N ALA A 158 -13.12 28.85 -16.29
CA ALA A 158 -12.25 27.68 -16.27
C ALA A 158 -12.12 27.07 -14.87
N LEU A 159 -12.14 27.88 -13.81
CA LEU A 159 -12.17 27.43 -12.42
C LEU A 159 -13.41 26.56 -12.16
N THR A 160 -14.60 27.06 -12.51
CA THR A 160 -15.86 26.34 -12.37
C THR A 160 -15.83 25.02 -13.14
N LEU A 161 -15.33 25.07 -14.40
CA LEU A 161 -15.22 23.89 -15.25
C LEU A 161 -14.33 22.81 -14.61
N ALA A 162 -13.14 23.20 -14.11
CA ALA A 162 -12.20 22.26 -13.48
C ALA A 162 -12.75 21.59 -12.22
N LEU A 163 -13.63 22.28 -11.48
CA LEU A 163 -14.22 21.79 -10.23
C LEU A 163 -15.52 21.01 -10.41
N THR A 164 -16.19 21.14 -11.57
CA THR A 164 -17.54 20.56 -11.78
C THR A 164 -17.64 19.55 -12.90
N VAL A 165 -16.65 19.49 -13.79
CA VAL A 165 -16.66 18.61 -14.97
C VAL A 165 -15.52 17.61 -14.92
N LEU A 166 -15.84 16.32 -15.03
CA LEU A 166 -14.85 15.26 -15.12
C LEU A 166 -14.10 15.36 -16.46
N HIS A 167 -12.82 15.01 -16.45
CA HIS A 167 -11.95 15.07 -17.63
C HIS A 167 -11.80 16.49 -18.21
N ALA A 168 -11.87 17.50 -17.35
CA ALA A 168 -11.60 18.89 -17.68
C ALA A 168 -10.31 19.37 -16.99
N GLY A 169 -9.40 20.01 -17.73
CA GLY A 169 -8.17 20.54 -17.14
C GLY A 169 -7.17 21.05 -18.17
N GLY A 170 -6.23 21.87 -17.74
CA GLY A 170 -5.18 22.47 -18.58
C GLY A 170 -4.01 21.56 -18.91
N LYS A 171 -4.08 20.27 -18.49
CA LYS A 171 -2.98 19.29 -18.64
C LYS A 171 -3.10 18.40 -19.90
N PHE A 172 -4.20 18.50 -20.66
CA PHE A 172 -4.49 17.66 -21.83
C PHE A 172 -3.89 18.13 -23.17
N GLY A 173 -3.15 19.22 -23.23
CA GLY A 173 -2.79 19.80 -24.52
C GLY A 173 -1.38 20.39 -24.63
N GLY A 174 -0.43 20.01 -23.79
CA GLY A 174 0.99 20.38 -23.93
C GLY A 174 1.34 21.87 -23.78
N GLY A 175 0.35 22.76 -23.53
CA GLY A 175 0.57 24.20 -23.53
C GLY A 175 1.02 24.81 -22.20
N GLY A 176 0.87 24.11 -21.08
CA GLY A 176 1.11 24.69 -19.73
C GLY A 176 2.00 23.84 -18.81
N TYR A 177 2.06 22.54 -19.04
CA TYR A 177 2.82 21.59 -18.23
C TYR A 177 3.57 20.62 -19.15
N LYS A 178 4.89 20.59 -19.05
CA LYS A 178 5.72 19.60 -19.76
C LYS A 178 5.70 18.25 -19.07
N VAL A 179 5.52 18.28 -17.75
CA VAL A 179 5.45 17.10 -16.86
C VAL A 179 4.34 17.36 -15.86
N SER A 180 3.50 16.38 -15.57
CA SER A 180 2.51 16.47 -14.51
C SER A 180 2.19 15.08 -13.93
N GLY A 181 1.84 15.03 -12.63
CA GLY A 181 1.32 13.84 -11.97
C GLY A 181 -0.19 13.68 -12.22
N GLY A 182 -0.92 14.78 -12.34
CA GLY A 182 -2.35 14.81 -12.63
C GLY A 182 -2.65 14.57 -14.10
N LEU A 183 -3.01 13.34 -14.49
CA LEU A 183 -3.18 12.93 -15.88
C LEU A 183 -4.63 12.91 -16.36
N HIS A 184 -5.58 12.68 -15.47
CA HIS A 184 -6.95 12.35 -15.86
C HIS A 184 -7.92 13.55 -15.82
N GLY A 185 -7.50 14.70 -15.26
CA GLY A 185 -8.35 15.89 -15.13
C GLY A 185 -9.61 15.65 -14.29
N VAL A 186 -9.53 14.79 -13.28
CA VAL A 186 -10.67 14.44 -12.43
C VAL A 186 -10.42 14.75 -10.95
N GLY A 187 -9.18 14.90 -10.49
CA GLY A 187 -8.83 14.97 -9.08
C GLY A 187 -9.61 16.00 -8.29
N VAL A 188 -9.48 17.27 -8.63
CA VAL A 188 -10.16 18.34 -7.88
C VAL A 188 -11.68 18.28 -8.00
N SER A 189 -12.23 17.81 -9.12
CA SER A 189 -13.67 17.63 -9.28
C SER A 189 -14.20 16.45 -8.45
N VAL A 190 -13.38 15.40 -8.26
CA VAL A 190 -13.68 14.29 -7.34
C VAL A 190 -13.68 14.79 -5.89
N VAL A 191 -12.69 15.60 -5.47
CA VAL A 191 -12.70 16.21 -4.13
C VAL A 191 -13.96 17.03 -3.90
N ASN A 192 -14.35 17.86 -4.88
CA ASN A 192 -15.56 18.66 -4.80
C ASN A 192 -16.83 17.77 -4.67
N ALA A 193 -16.93 16.71 -5.49
CA ALA A 193 -18.06 15.79 -5.45
C ALA A 193 -18.21 15.07 -4.10
N LEU A 194 -17.10 14.75 -3.44
CA LEU A 194 -17.06 13.97 -2.20
C LEU A 194 -17.03 14.84 -0.93
N SER A 195 -17.12 16.15 -1.09
CA SER A 195 -17.18 17.13 0.00
C SER A 195 -18.62 17.61 0.24
N THR A 196 -18.93 17.95 1.49
CA THR A 196 -20.15 18.67 1.83
C THR A 196 -20.07 20.11 1.37
N HIS A 197 -18.89 20.71 1.51
CA HIS A 197 -18.61 22.09 1.14
C HIS A 197 -17.18 22.22 0.62
N LEU A 198 -16.97 23.04 -0.42
CA LEU A 198 -15.66 23.37 -0.94
C LEU A 198 -15.58 24.86 -1.26
N ILE A 199 -14.47 25.49 -0.90
CA ILE A 199 -14.16 26.89 -1.20
C ILE A 199 -12.89 26.92 -2.04
N ALA A 200 -12.97 27.49 -3.23
CA ALA A 200 -11.83 27.77 -4.08
C ALA A 200 -11.55 29.26 -4.09
N GLU A 201 -10.35 29.66 -3.69
CA GLU A 201 -9.85 31.02 -3.75
C GLU A 201 -8.63 31.06 -4.66
N VAL A 202 -8.63 31.99 -5.59
CA VAL A 202 -7.56 32.10 -6.59
C VAL A 202 -7.07 33.52 -6.67
N LYS A 203 -5.78 33.73 -6.46
CA LYS A 203 -5.07 34.98 -6.70
C LYS A 203 -4.54 34.97 -8.12
N ASN A 204 -5.21 35.65 -9.04
CA ASN A 204 -4.86 35.68 -10.44
C ASN A 204 -5.31 37.02 -11.08
N ARG A 205 -4.53 37.53 -12.06
CA ARG A 205 -4.86 38.78 -12.79
C ARG A 205 -5.18 39.97 -11.87
N ASP A 206 -4.32 40.21 -10.89
CA ASP A 206 -4.38 41.31 -9.94
C ASP A 206 -5.60 41.31 -9.01
N HIS A 207 -6.34 40.18 -8.95
CA HIS A 207 -7.52 40.04 -8.12
C HIS A 207 -7.56 38.71 -7.36
N LEU A 208 -8.20 38.75 -6.18
CA LEU A 208 -8.64 37.57 -5.47
C LEU A 208 -10.04 37.20 -5.96
N TRP A 209 -10.15 35.98 -6.46
CA TRP A 209 -11.39 35.35 -6.90
C TRP A 209 -11.81 34.29 -5.91
N ARG A 210 -13.11 34.12 -5.72
CA ARG A 210 -13.67 33.07 -4.85
C ARG A 210 -14.89 32.44 -5.50
N GLN A 211 -15.01 31.12 -5.32
CA GLN A 211 -16.24 30.39 -5.62
C GLN A 211 -16.43 29.30 -4.57
N THR A 212 -17.68 29.11 -4.14
CA THR A 212 -18.08 28.09 -3.17
C THR A 212 -18.94 27.04 -3.83
N PHE A 213 -18.87 25.84 -3.30
CA PHE A 213 -19.57 24.67 -3.82
C PHE A 213 -20.17 23.88 -2.66
N SER A 214 -21.41 23.42 -2.85
CA SER A 214 -22.08 22.51 -1.94
C SER A 214 -22.37 21.19 -2.65
N ILE A 215 -21.80 20.09 -2.14
CA ILE A 215 -22.00 18.74 -2.69
C ILE A 215 -21.68 18.70 -4.21
N GLY A 216 -20.58 19.33 -4.62
CA GLY A 216 -20.13 19.36 -6.02
C GLY A 216 -20.82 20.42 -6.91
N VAL A 217 -21.84 21.10 -6.42
CA VAL A 217 -22.59 22.10 -7.20
C VAL A 217 -22.16 23.52 -6.79
N PRO A 218 -21.90 24.44 -7.73
CA PRO A 218 -21.60 25.83 -7.40
C PRO A 218 -22.78 26.50 -6.66
N ASP A 219 -22.50 27.19 -5.54
CA ASP A 219 -23.49 27.94 -4.81
C ASP A 219 -23.83 29.28 -5.49
N GLY A 220 -22.95 29.74 -6.37
CA GLY A 220 -23.11 31.00 -7.10
C GLY A 220 -22.09 31.13 -8.23
N GLU A 221 -22.10 32.28 -8.89
CA GLU A 221 -21.11 32.63 -9.91
C GLU A 221 -19.74 32.88 -9.28
N LEU A 222 -18.67 32.81 -10.10
CA LEU A 222 -17.32 33.15 -9.67
C LEU A 222 -17.24 34.64 -9.27
N GLU A 223 -16.96 34.91 -8.00
CA GLU A 223 -16.92 36.23 -7.42
C GLU A 223 -15.54 36.85 -7.45
N GLN A 224 -15.45 38.11 -7.89
CA GLN A 224 -14.24 38.93 -7.77
C GLN A 224 -14.30 39.65 -6.41
N VAL A 225 -13.54 39.11 -5.41
CA VAL A 225 -13.66 39.55 -4.01
C VAL A 225 -12.98 40.89 -3.78
N ARG A 226 -11.72 41.05 -4.25
CA ARG A 226 -10.94 42.30 -4.10
C ARG A 226 -9.75 42.32 -5.07
N ALA A 227 -9.19 43.51 -5.25
CA ALA A 227 -7.86 43.63 -5.88
C ALA A 227 -6.76 43.10 -4.96
N LEU A 228 -5.71 42.56 -5.55
CA LEU A 228 -4.49 42.18 -4.82
C LEU A 228 -3.66 43.43 -4.48
N GLY A 229 -2.95 43.37 -3.37
CA GLY A 229 -1.95 44.38 -3.03
C GLY A 229 -0.65 44.20 -3.83
N ASP A 230 0.19 45.24 -3.89
CA ASP A 230 1.46 45.24 -4.67
C ASP A 230 2.43 44.12 -4.23
N ASP A 231 2.33 43.64 -2.99
CA ASP A 231 3.20 42.59 -2.42
C ASP A 231 2.55 41.20 -2.43
N GLU A 232 1.30 41.08 -2.93
CA GLU A 232 0.60 39.78 -2.98
C GLU A 232 0.88 39.05 -4.31
N GLY A 233 1.46 37.86 -4.21
CA GLY A 233 1.69 36.97 -5.36
C GLY A 233 0.43 36.26 -5.85
N THR A 234 0.58 35.50 -6.92
CA THR A 234 -0.46 34.57 -7.41
C THR A 234 -0.51 33.29 -6.58
N GLY A 235 -1.56 32.48 -6.73
CA GLY A 235 -1.69 31.19 -6.07
C GLY A 235 -3.12 30.67 -6.06
N THR A 236 -3.26 29.42 -5.59
CA THR A 236 -4.56 28.77 -5.38
C THR A 236 -4.70 28.35 -3.94
N THR A 237 -5.90 28.51 -3.37
CA THR A 237 -6.26 27.98 -2.07
C THR A 237 -7.53 27.18 -2.22
N ILE A 238 -7.49 25.89 -1.88
CA ILE A 238 -8.64 25.01 -1.83
C ILE A 238 -8.89 24.63 -0.38
N THR A 239 -10.10 24.95 0.12
CA THR A 239 -10.57 24.48 1.42
C THR A 239 -11.76 23.56 1.19
N TYR A 240 -11.76 22.36 1.77
CA TYR A 240 -12.84 21.42 1.61
C TYR A 240 -13.18 20.71 2.93
N TYR A 241 -14.41 20.20 3.00
CA TYR A 241 -14.96 19.47 4.14
C TYR A 241 -15.45 18.10 3.65
N PRO A 242 -14.80 16.98 4.02
CA PRO A 242 -15.21 15.65 3.58
C PRO A 242 -16.64 15.32 3.99
N SER A 243 -17.38 14.62 3.13
CA SER A 243 -18.77 14.25 3.41
C SER A 243 -18.88 13.06 4.35
N PRO A 244 -19.47 13.21 5.56
CA PRO A 244 -19.70 12.09 6.47
C PRO A 244 -20.73 11.08 5.95
N ASP A 245 -21.48 11.42 4.90
CA ASP A 245 -22.42 10.48 4.24
C ASP A 245 -21.69 9.50 3.31
N ILE A 246 -20.41 9.75 3.00
CA ILE A 246 -19.62 8.96 2.06
C ILE A 246 -18.50 8.24 2.79
N PHE A 247 -17.78 8.96 3.66
CA PHE A 247 -16.60 8.43 4.35
C PHE A 247 -17.00 7.81 5.70
N GLU A 248 -16.36 6.68 6.01
CA GLU A 248 -16.52 5.99 7.29
C GLU A 248 -15.97 6.82 8.45
N THR A 249 -14.95 7.63 8.19
CA THR A 249 -14.39 8.65 9.07
C THR A 249 -14.09 9.91 8.29
N THR A 250 -14.17 11.08 8.93
CA THR A 250 -13.73 12.37 8.37
C THR A 250 -12.49 12.91 9.08
N ARG A 251 -11.85 12.09 9.90
CA ARG A 251 -10.64 12.46 10.64
C ARG A 251 -9.41 12.06 9.85
N HIS A 252 -8.48 13.01 9.70
CA HIS A 252 -7.22 12.81 8.98
C HIS A 252 -6.10 12.48 9.96
N SER A 253 -5.27 11.47 9.65
CA SER A 253 -4.06 11.15 10.38
C SER A 253 -2.94 12.13 10.03
N LEU A 254 -2.40 12.82 11.04
CA LEU A 254 -1.28 13.75 10.86
C LEU A 254 0.00 12.99 10.49
N GLU A 255 0.21 11.79 11.01
CA GLU A 255 1.37 10.95 10.71
C GLU A 255 1.39 10.54 9.24
N THR A 256 0.27 10.03 8.72
CA THR A 256 0.10 9.68 7.31
C THR A 256 0.37 10.89 6.40
N ILE A 257 -0.15 12.07 6.78
CA ILE A 257 0.05 13.31 6.02
C ILE A 257 1.52 13.72 6.04
N THR A 258 2.16 13.77 7.19
CA THR A 258 3.55 14.24 7.33
C THR A 258 4.54 13.28 6.65
N SER A 259 4.29 11.99 6.70
CA SER A 259 5.09 10.99 5.98
C SER A 259 5.05 11.25 4.48
N ARG A 260 3.86 11.38 3.90
CA ARG A 260 3.69 11.60 2.46
C ARG A 260 4.18 12.98 2.00
N VAL A 261 3.95 14.03 2.80
CA VAL A 261 4.45 15.38 2.51
C VAL A 261 5.98 15.41 2.50
N ARG A 262 6.62 14.68 3.40
CA ARG A 262 8.08 14.53 3.41
C ARG A 262 8.62 13.90 2.13
N GLU A 263 7.95 12.86 1.59
CA GLU A 263 8.30 12.30 0.28
C GLU A 263 8.19 13.34 -0.84
N TYR A 264 7.10 14.12 -0.90
CA TYR A 264 6.96 15.19 -1.90
C TYR A 264 8.08 16.21 -1.80
N ALA A 265 8.49 16.61 -0.59
CA ALA A 265 9.58 17.56 -0.38
C ALA A 265 10.95 16.99 -0.81
N PHE A 266 11.20 15.68 -0.58
CA PHE A 266 12.41 15.02 -1.10
C PHE A 266 12.43 14.91 -2.62
N LEU A 267 11.29 14.60 -3.24
CA LEU A 267 11.17 14.43 -4.71
C LEU A 267 11.22 15.75 -5.48
N ASN A 268 10.96 16.87 -4.80
CA ASN A 268 10.91 18.21 -5.40
C ASN A 268 11.92 19.13 -4.70
N LYS A 269 13.16 19.03 -5.12
CA LYS A 269 14.31 19.77 -4.57
C LYS A 269 14.03 21.26 -4.39
N GLY A 270 14.15 21.75 -3.17
CA GLY A 270 13.95 23.15 -2.80
C GLY A 270 12.48 23.57 -2.58
N LEU A 271 11.50 22.71 -2.85
CA LEU A 271 10.09 22.97 -2.52
C LEU A 271 9.92 22.96 -1.00
N GLU A 272 9.32 24.01 -0.47
CA GLU A 272 8.92 24.11 0.93
C GLU A 272 7.47 23.68 1.09
N ILE A 273 7.22 22.66 1.90
CA ILE A 273 5.87 22.23 2.26
C ILE A 273 5.69 22.40 3.77
N VAL A 274 4.68 23.17 4.15
CA VAL A 274 4.35 23.45 5.55
C VAL A 274 3.08 22.68 5.91
N VAL A 275 3.12 21.88 6.95
CA VAL A 275 1.93 21.21 7.50
C VAL A 275 1.56 21.90 8.81
N ARG A 276 0.34 22.40 8.89
CA ARG A 276 -0.25 23.03 10.09
C ARG A 276 -1.41 22.19 10.60
N ASP A 277 -1.42 21.95 11.89
CA ASP A 277 -2.54 21.31 12.57
C ASP A 277 -3.15 22.31 13.56
N GLU A 278 -4.32 22.85 13.21
CA GLU A 278 -5.08 23.81 14.03
C GLU A 278 -6.13 23.12 14.92
N ARG A 279 -6.20 21.78 14.88
CA ARG A 279 -7.16 21.03 15.69
C ARG A 279 -6.82 21.17 17.18
N SER A 280 -7.83 21.06 18.04
CA SER A 280 -7.61 21.20 19.49
C SER A 280 -6.65 20.12 20.01
N ALA A 281 -5.92 20.43 21.09
CA ALA A 281 -5.08 19.43 21.75
C ALA A 281 -5.86 18.18 22.21
N ALA A 282 -7.18 18.32 22.45
CA ALA A 282 -8.07 17.19 22.74
C ALA A 282 -8.37 16.36 21.49
N ASP A 283 -8.54 17.00 20.33
CA ASP A 283 -8.75 16.32 19.04
C ASP A 283 -7.44 15.70 18.53
N ALA A 284 -6.33 16.41 18.67
CA ALA A 284 -5.00 15.88 18.40
C ALA A 284 -4.61 14.73 19.36
N LEU A 285 -5.08 14.77 20.63
CA LEU A 285 -4.96 13.68 21.58
C LEU A 285 -5.89 12.51 21.27
N MET A 286 -7.04 12.75 20.67
CA MET A 286 -7.94 11.69 20.23
C MET A 286 -7.43 11.03 18.93
N ASP A 287 -6.81 11.76 18.02
CA ASP A 287 -6.05 11.18 16.90
C ASP A 287 -4.81 10.46 17.42
N ALA A 288 -4.11 11.02 18.42
CA ALA A 288 -3.03 10.35 19.12
C ALA A 288 -3.53 9.18 20.01
N VAL A 289 -4.80 9.08 20.32
CA VAL A 289 -5.44 7.95 21.03
C VAL A 289 -5.95 6.91 20.04
N GLU A 290 -6.31 7.31 18.82
CA GLU A 290 -6.55 6.42 17.68
C GLU A 290 -5.26 6.17 16.87
N ASP A 291 -4.30 7.12 16.85
CA ASP A 291 -3.04 7.14 16.08
C ASP A 291 -1.84 7.59 16.94
N ASP A 292 -1.76 7.18 18.08
CA ASP A 292 -0.67 6.97 19.06
C ASP A 292 0.62 7.84 19.04
N THR A 293 0.59 9.13 18.66
CA THR A 293 1.80 9.96 18.69
C THR A 293 1.65 11.33 19.37
N VAL A 294 2.16 11.49 20.60
CA VAL A 294 2.48 12.79 21.20
C VAL A 294 3.98 12.88 21.46
N PRO A 295 4.72 13.81 20.86
CA PRO A 295 6.15 13.98 21.13
C PRO A 295 6.37 14.69 22.49
N GLU A 296 6.92 14.00 23.45
CA GLU A 296 7.63 14.62 24.56
C GLU A 296 9.13 14.38 24.37
N ASP A 297 9.83 15.30 23.73
CA ASP A 297 11.20 15.76 23.99
C ASP A 297 11.76 16.49 22.75
N VAL A 298 11.98 17.79 22.95
CA VAL A 298 12.40 18.75 21.92
C VAL A 298 13.92 18.72 21.67
N ASP A 299 14.70 17.91 22.40
CA ASP A 299 16.17 18.00 22.39
C ASP A 299 16.91 17.06 21.42
N SER A 300 16.20 16.23 20.64
CA SER A 300 16.82 15.38 19.60
C SER A 300 16.27 15.61 18.19
N ALA A 301 15.63 16.75 17.97
CA ALA A 301 15.06 17.11 16.67
C ALA A 301 16.17 17.40 15.66
N GLY A 302 16.22 16.57 14.61
CA GLY A 302 16.86 16.91 13.36
C GLY A 302 16.19 18.14 12.72
N PRO A 303 16.51 18.52 11.46
CA PRO A 303 16.00 19.73 10.81
C PRO A 303 14.46 19.84 10.71
N ASP A 304 13.71 18.80 11.07
CA ASP A 304 12.23 18.72 11.08
C ASP A 304 11.63 19.12 12.46
N ALA A 305 12.15 20.15 13.13
CA ALA A 305 11.69 20.54 14.46
C ALA A 305 10.25 21.06 14.47
N LEU A 306 9.40 20.45 15.29
CA LEU A 306 8.07 20.94 15.63
C LEU A 306 8.15 22.34 16.26
N GLN A 307 7.67 23.36 15.55
CA GLN A 307 7.46 24.68 16.15
C GLN A 307 6.02 24.75 16.69
N ARG A 308 5.86 24.69 17.99
CA ARG A 308 4.55 24.92 18.64
C ARG A 308 4.25 26.42 18.64
N GLY A 309 3.18 26.82 17.94
CA GLY A 309 2.64 28.17 18.02
C GLY A 309 2.02 28.45 19.40
N ALA A 310 1.95 29.73 19.77
CA ALA A 310 1.45 30.20 21.07
C ALA A 310 -0.05 29.91 21.35
N GLU A 311 -0.81 29.35 20.38
CA GLU A 311 -2.25 29.09 20.47
C GLU A 311 -2.64 27.60 20.37
N GLY A 312 -1.68 26.67 20.58
CA GLY A 312 -2.00 25.23 20.68
C GLY A 312 -1.91 24.41 19.39
N GLY A 313 -1.72 25.03 18.21
CA GLY A 313 -1.50 24.32 16.93
C GLY A 313 -0.03 23.88 16.75
N SER A 314 0.19 22.81 15.97
CA SER A 314 1.54 22.36 15.56
C SER A 314 1.84 22.75 14.12
N GLU A 315 3.08 23.16 13.84
CA GLU A 315 3.57 23.45 12.50
C GLU A 315 4.84 22.65 12.23
N GLN A 316 4.91 21.99 11.07
CA GLN A 316 6.09 21.27 10.59
C GLN A 316 6.45 21.78 9.19
N ILE A 317 7.75 22.01 8.96
CA ILE A 317 8.26 22.52 7.69
C ILE A 317 9.16 21.46 7.08
N PHE A 318 8.87 21.08 5.82
CA PHE A 318 9.63 20.12 5.05
C PHE A 318 10.26 20.82 3.85
N ARG A 319 11.60 20.86 3.81
CA ARG A 319 12.36 21.39 2.69
C ARG A 319 13.72 20.71 2.63
N TYR A 320 14.05 20.17 1.47
CA TYR A 320 15.29 19.43 1.25
C TYR A 320 16.00 19.97 0.01
N ASP A 321 17.10 20.69 0.25
CA ASP A 321 17.82 21.39 -0.83
C ASP A 321 18.65 20.44 -1.70
N ARG A 322 18.98 19.22 -1.19
CA ARG A 322 19.68 18.18 -1.95
C ARG A 322 18.75 17.10 -2.50
N GLY A 323 17.43 17.21 -2.27
CA GLY A 323 16.40 16.33 -2.84
C GLY A 323 16.60 14.85 -2.54
N LEU A 324 16.80 14.02 -3.58
CA LEU A 324 16.95 12.56 -3.41
C LEU A 324 18.18 12.15 -2.60
N VAL A 325 19.22 12.97 -2.53
CA VAL A 325 20.39 12.71 -1.68
C VAL A 325 19.97 12.74 -0.21
N ASP A 326 19.19 13.76 0.19
CA ASP A 326 18.66 13.87 1.55
C ASP A 326 17.71 12.71 1.86
N PHE A 327 16.94 12.24 0.86
CA PHE A 327 16.05 11.10 1.01
C PHE A 327 16.83 9.78 1.29
N VAL A 328 17.89 9.49 0.53
CA VAL A 328 18.75 8.32 0.76
C VAL A 328 19.42 8.39 2.12
N GLU A 329 19.95 9.56 2.51
CA GLU A 329 20.54 9.75 3.84
C GLU A 329 19.50 9.56 4.96
N HIS A 330 18.27 10.05 4.75
CA HIS A 330 17.17 9.84 5.68
C HIS A 330 16.84 8.35 5.87
N LEU A 331 16.72 7.57 4.81
CA LEU A 331 16.47 6.13 4.86
C LEU A 331 17.64 5.32 5.44
N ASN A 332 18.86 5.84 5.32
CA ASN A 332 20.06 5.21 5.85
C ASN A 332 20.48 5.73 7.24
N ARG A 333 19.78 6.71 7.82
CA ARG A 333 20.15 7.35 9.11
C ARG A 333 20.33 6.34 10.25
N THR A 334 19.63 5.19 10.14
CA THR A 334 19.62 4.11 11.14
C THR A 334 20.53 2.95 10.77
N LYS A 335 21.19 3.02 9.58
CA LYS A 335 21.97 1.92 9.01
C LYS A 335 23.45 2.32 8.91
N THR A 336 24.34 1.39 9.14
CA THR A 336 25.76 1.61 8.88
C THR A 336 26.01 1.57 7.38
N VAL A 337 26.54 2.64 6.80
CA VAL A 337 26.81 2.72 5.37
C VAL A 337 28.05 1.88 4.98
N ALA A 338 28.00 1.26 3.81
CA ALA A 338 29.09 0.46 3.26
C ALA A 338 30.02 1.31 2.37
N ASN A 339 29.47 2.34 1.69
CA ASN A 339 30.22 3.36 0.98
C ASN A 339 29.86 4.74 1.55
N PRO A 340 30.86 5.61 1.84
CA PRO A 340 30.62 6.89 2.53
C PRO A 340 29.84 7.88 1.70
N SER A 341 30.00 7.90 0.37
CA SER A 341 29.33 8.87 -0.50
C SER A 341 27.96 8.37 -0.96
N VAL A 342 26.96 9.26 -1.00
CA VAL A 342 25.71 9.00 -1.74
C VAL A 342 26.02 9.21 -3.22
N ILE A 343 25.78 8.20 -4.03
CA ILE A 343 25.92 8.24 -5.47
C ILE A 343 24.67 8.91 -6.03
N SER A 344 24.79 10.06 -6.68
CA SER A 344 23.65 10.75 -7.26
C SER A 344 23.99 11.29 -8.64
N PHE A 345 23.02 11.27 -9.55
CA PHE A 345 23.12 11.84 -10.89
C PHE A 345 21.75 12.16 -11.46
N GLU A 346 21.74 13.12 -12.38
CA GLU A 346 20.55 13.52 -13.13
C GLU A 346 20.87 13.60 -14.62
N ALA A 347 19.89 13.30 -15.47
CA ALA A 347 20.03 13.43 -16.91
C ALA A 347 18.68 13.60 -17.59
N ASP A 348 18.66 14.41 -18.62
CA ASP A 348 17.52 14.68 -19.46
C ASP A 348 17.67 14.04 -20.85
N THR A 349 16.54 13.73 -21.49
CA THR A 349 16.55 13.44 -22.91
C THR A 349 16.86 14.71 -23.72
N PRO A 350 17.51 14.63 -24.88
CA PRO A 350 17.69 15.77 -25.76
C PRO A 350 16.35 16.46 -26.11
N GLU A 351 16.32 17.77 -26.23
CA GLU A 351 15.11 18.55 -26.58
C GLU A 351 14.45 18.11 -27.90
N SER A 352 15.18 17.42 -28.77
CA SER A 352 14.65 16.87 -30.02
C SER A 352 13.76 15.65 -29.88
N VAL A 353 13.64 15.08 -28.66
CA VAL A 353 12.80 13.90 -28.38
C VAL A 353 11.42 14.40 -27.99
N GLU A 354 10.40 13.92 -28.71
CA GLU A 354 8.99 14.35 -28.56
C GLU A 354 8.45 14.07 -27.14
N ASN A 355 8.81 12.93 -26.54
CA ASN A 355 8.50 12.60 -25.14
C ASN A 355 9.73 12.90 -24.27
N HIS A 356 9.80 14.11 -23.74
CA HIS A 356 10.89 14.54 -22.87
C HIS A 356 10.86 13.75 -21.56
N MET A 357 12.00 13.16 -21.21
CA MET A 357 12.21 12.45 -19.94
C MET A 357 13.36 13.05 -19.17
N SER A 358 13.19 13.20 -17.86
CA SER A 358 14.22 13.59 -16.91
C SER A 358 14.34 12.50 -15.84
N LEU A 359 15.55 12.02 -15.62
CA LEU A 359 15.85 10.99 -14.64
C LEU A 359 16.74 11.56 -13.54
N GLU A 360 16.34 11.38 -12.30
CA GLU A 360 17.17 11.62 -11.13
C GLU A 360 17.31 10.32 -10.34
N VAL A 361 18.53 9.96 -9.96
CA VAL A 361 18.82 8.76 -9.16
C VAL A 361 19.74 9.14 -8.01
N ALA A 362 19.41 8.65 -6.82
CA ALA A 362 20.33 8.67 -5.68
C ALA A 362 20.39 7.27 -5.06
N MET A 363 21.60 6.81 -4.68
CA MET A 363 21.77 5.49 -4.11
C MET A 363 22.98 5.40 -3.18
N GLN A 364 22.91 4.47 -2.21
CA GLN A 364 24.00 4.17 -1.29
C GLN A 364 23.84 2.74 -0.76
N TRP A 365 24.95 2.04 -0.58
CA TRP A 365 24.93 0.74 0.09
C TRP A 365 25.17 0.86 1.58
N ASN A 366 24.49 0.04 2.35
CA ASN A 366 24.64 -0.09 3.79
C ASN A 366 24.97 -1.56 4.15
N THR A 367 25.25 -1.83 5.42
CA THR A 367 25.67 -3.16 5.89
C THR A 367 24.50 -4.13 6.09
N SER A 368 23.26 -3.69 5.93
CA SER A 368 22.08 -4.56 6.05
C SER A 368 22.01 -5.57 4.89
N TYR A 369 21.10 -6.50 5.01
CA TYR A 369 20.87 -7.55 4.02
C TYR A 369 19.63 -7.29 3.16
N ALA A 370 18.82 -6.32 3.54
CA ALA A 370 17.60 -5.97 2.83
C ALA A 370 17.87 -4.97 1.69
N GLU A 371 17.15 -5.12 0.59
CA GLU A 371 17.05 -4.15 -0.50
C GLU A 371 15.99 -3.10 -0.15
N SER A 372 16.26 -1.82 -0.43
CA SER A 372 15.36 -0.68 -0.26
C SER A 372 15.41 0.17 -1.53
N VAL A 373 14.70 -0.27 -2.58
CA VAL A 373 14.62 0.44 -3.87
C VAL A 373 13.22 1.00 -4.02
N HIS A 374 13.14 2.34 -4.17
CA HIS A 374 11.90 3.08 -4.31
C HIS A 374 11.89 3.79 -5.65
N THR A 375 10.78 3.68 -6.38
CA THR A 375 10.65 4.21 -7.73
C THR A 375 9.46 5.13 -7.86
N PHE A 376 9.67 6.22 -8.59
CA PHE A 376 8.68 7.26 -8.77
C PHE A 376 8.58 7.65 -10.26
N ALA A 377 7.37 7.93 -10.71
CA ALA A 377 7.09 8.51 -12.02
C ALA A 377 6.22 9.76 -11.84
N ASN A 378 6.73 10.94 -12.24
CA ASN A 378 6.09 12.24 -12.01
C ASN A 378 5.65 12.43 -10.56
N THR A 379 6.53 12.15 -9.59
CA THR A 379 6.31 12.19 -8.13
C THR A 379 5.35 11.14 -7.56
N ILE A 380 4.75 10.31 -8.42
CA ILE A 380 3.85 9.23 -8.01
C ILE A 380 4.70 8.00 -7.66
N ASN A 381 4.45 7.43 -6.48
CA ASN A 381 5.12 6.21 -6.04
C ASN A 381 4.64 5.00 -6.85
N THR A 382 5.56 4.39 -7.59
CA THR A 382 5.31 3.18 -8.39
C THR A 382 5.77 1.96 -7.63
N HIS A 383 5.07 1.61 -6.56
CA HIS A 383 5.49 0.55 -5.65
C HIS A 383 5.53 -0.85 -6.29
N GLU A 384 4.81 -1.08 -7.39
CA GLU A 384 4.95 -2.28 -8.22
C GLU A 384 6.06 -2.15 -9.29
N GLY A 385 6.84 -1.07 -9.23
CA GLY A 385 7.96 -0.82 -10.14
C GLY A 385 7.52 -0.40 -11.54
N GLY A 386 8.08 -1.04 -12.54
CA GLY A 386 7.80 -0.78 -13.95
C GLY A 386 9.05 -0.69 -14.80
N THR A 387 8.90 -0.18 -16.01
CA THR A 387 9.96 -0.16 -17.03
C THR A 387 11.20 0.63 -16.61
N HIS A 388 11.06 1.70 -15.83
CA HIS A 388 12.17 2.49 -15.29
C HIS A 388 12.98 1.70 -14.26
N GLU A 389 12.33 0.96 -13.38
CA GLU A 389 12.99 0.05 -12.43
C GLU A 389 13.71 -1.10 -13.15
N GLU A 390 13.06 -1.71 -14.14
CA GLU A 390 13.68 -2.77 -14.95
C GLU A 390 14.95 -2.26 -15.66
N GLY A 391 14.92 -1.04 -16.17
CA GLY A 391 16.07 -0.38 -16.79
C GLY A 391 17.22 -0.20 -15.79
N PHE A 392 16.91 0.32 -14.60
CA PHE A 392 17.88 0.49 -13.52
C PHE A 392 18.49 -0.85 -13.06
N ARG A 393 17.66 -1.85 -12.73
CA ARG A 393 18.12 -3.18 -12.26
C ARG A 393 19.01 -3.87 -13.29
N SER A 394 18.65 -3.78 -14.57
CA SER A 394 19.42 -4.36 -15.67
C SER A 394 20.78 -3.67 -15.84
N ALA A 395 20.80 -2.33 -15.86
CA ALA A 395 22.02 -1.55 -15.97
C ALA A 395 22.98 -1.79 -14.81
N LEU A 396 22.46 -1.69 -13.58
CA LEU A 396 23.22 -1.89 -12.36
C LEU A 396 23.90 -3.26 -12.36
N THR A 397 23.13 -4.31 -12.69
CA THR A 397 23.65 -5.70 -12.71
C THR A 397 24.76 -5.88 -13.75
N SER A 398 24.55 -5.35 -14.95
CA SER A 398 25.54 -5.44 -16.02
C SER A 398 26.82 -4.67 -15.69
N LEU A 399 26.66 -3.46 -15.20
CA LEU A 399 27.80 -2.55 -14.93
C LEU A 399 28.69 -3.08 -13.79
N MET A 400 28.09 -3.52 -12.68
CA MET A 400 28.82 -4.05 -11.53
C MET A 400 29.57 -5.34 -11.88
N ASN A 401 28.97 -6.21 -12.71
CA ASN A 401 29.67 -7.39 -13.20
C ASN A 401 30.85 -7.03 -14.12
N ASN A 402 30.67 -6.11 -15.06
CA ASN A 402 31.73 -5.67 -15.96
C ASN A 402 32.90 -5.06 -15.17
N ALA A 403 32.61 -4.11 -14.27
CA ALA A 403 33.62 -3.50 -13.41
C ALA A 403 34.37 -4.54 -12.55
N GLY A 404 33.66 -5.56 -12.04
CA GLY A 404 34.26 -6.64 -11.29
C GLY A 404 35.24 -7.48 -12.10
N PHE A 405 34.96 -7.74 -13.38
CA PHE A 405 35.88 -8.42 -14.29
C PHE A 405 37.06 -7.51 -14.67
N ASP A 406 36.80 -6.26 -15.03
CA ASP A 406 37.83 -5.30 -15.44
C ASP A 406 38.83 -5.02 -14.32
N TRP A 407 38.38 -4.97 -13.07
CA TRP A 407 39.24 -4.79 -11.91
C TRP A 407 39.89 -6.07 -11.37
N GLY A 408 39.61 -7.22 -12.01
CA GLY A 408 40.17 -8.53 -11.63
C GLY A 408 39.66 -9.11 -10.33
N LEU A 409 38.52 -8.59 -9.82
CA LEU A 409 37.81 -9.13 -8.65
C LEU A 409 37.09 -10.43 -9.00
N MET A 410 36.68 -10.60 -10.26
CA MET A 410 36.08 -11.79 -10.84
C MET A 410 36.96 -12.30 -11.97
N LYS A 411 37.15 -13.64 -12.08
CA LYS A 411 38.07 -14.24 -13.06
C LYS A 411 37.38 -15.22 -14.00
N LYS A 412 36.26 -15.79 -13.58
CA LYS A 412 35.52 -16.79 -14.33
C LYS A 412 34.05 -16.35 -14.50
N GLN A 413 33.42 -16.83 -15.56
CA GLN A 413 32.00 -16.61 -15.79
C GLN A 413 31.11 -17.11 -14.64
N GLU A 414 31.58 -18.13 -13.91
CA GLU A 414 30.91 -18.69 -12.73
C GLU A 414 30.96 -17.76 -11.52
N ASP A 415 31.86 -16.77 -11.52
CA ASP A 415 32.01 -15.77 -10.46
C ASP A 415 31.01 -14.62 -10.61
N ARG A 416 30.15 -14.63 -11.65
CA ARG A 416 29.13 -13.60 -11.86
C ARG A 416 28.19 -13.48 -10.68
N ILE A 417 27.92 -12.24 -10.31
CA ILE A 417 27.04 -11.85 -9.22
C ILE A 417 25.63 -11.64 -9.79
N THR A 418 24.61 -12.14 -9.10
CA THR A 418 23.21 -11.89 -9.50
C THR A 418 22.77 -10.48 -9.11
N GLY A 419 21.64 -10.01 -9.67
CA GLY A 419 21.06 -8.72 -9.32
C GLY A 419 20.75 -8.60 -7.83
N ASP A 420 20.18 -9.64 -7.21
CA ASP A 420 19.88 -9.68 -5.78
C ASP A 420 21.12 -9.52 -4.91
N ASP A 421 22.22 -10.21 -5.27
CA ASP A 421 23.48 -10.10 -4.52
C ASP A 421 24.06 -8.67 -4.60
N ILE A 422 23.89 -7.99 -5.73
CA ILE A 422 24.34 -6.59 -5.92
C ILE A 422 23.46 -5.62 -5.12
N ARG A 423 22.17 -5.88 -5.07
CA ARG A 423 21.21 -5.03 -4.36
C ARG A 423 21.11 -5.31 -2.87
N GLU A 424 21.80 -6.34 -2.36
CA GLU A 424 21.87 -6.60 -0.91
C GLU A 424 22.42 -5.38 -0.17
N GLY A 425 21.59 -4.76 0.68
CA GLY A 425 21.89 -3.54 1.41
C GLY A 425 21.89 -2.27 0.57
N LEU A 426 21.36 -2.29 -0.64
CA LEU A 426 21.19 -1.11 -1.48
C LEU A 426 19.96 -0.31 -1.00
N THR A 427 20.16 0.98 -0.74
CA THR A 427 19.10 2.00 -0.69
C THR A 427 19.20 2.83 -1.95
N ALA A 428 18.14 2.88 -2.77
CA ALA A 428 18.12 3.62 -4.03
C ALA A 428 16.75 4.27 -4.27
N ILE A 429 16.77 5.51 -4.74
CA ILE A 429 15.59 6.25 -5.18
C ILE A 429 15.76 6.54 -6.67
N ILE A 430 14.77 6.17 -7.45
CA ILE A 430 14.71 6.41 -8.90
C ILE A 430 13.50 7.28 -9.19
N SER A 431 13.71 8.53 -9.57
CA SER A 431 12.66 9.47 -9.94
C SER A 431 12.72 9.77 -11.42
N LEU A 432 11.72 9.33 -12.16
CA LEU A 432 11.57 9.60 -13.59
C LEU A 432 10.45 10.60 -13.80
N LYS A 433 10.73 11.69 -14.51
CA LYS A 433 9.75 12.67 -14.97
C LYS A 433 9.57 12.51 -16.47
N LEU A 434 8.32 12.42 -16.95
CA LEU A 434 8.01 12.26 -18.37
C LEU A 434 6.68 12.93 -18.72
N GLY A 435 6.55 13.39 -19.98
CA GLY A 435 5.39 14.17 -20.43
C GLY A 435 4.10 13.34 -20.48
N GLU A 436 4.19 12.08 -20.94
CA GLU A 436 3.03 11.20 -21.14
C GLU A 436 3.24 9.86 -20.44
N PRO A 437 3.09 9.78 -19.11
CA PRO A 437 3.24 8.52 -18.40
C PRO A 437 2.07 7.59 -18.68
N GLN A 438 2.39 6.32 -18.92
CA GLN A 438 1.43 5.23 -19.10
C GLN A 438 1.54 4.29 -17.90
N PHE A 439 0.49 4.21 -17.10
CA PHE A 439 0.45 3.34 -15.94
C PHE A 439 -0.41 2.10 -16.20
N GLU A 440 -0.05 0.98 -15.60
CA GLU A 440 -0.90 -0.19 -15.52
C GLU A 440 -1.97 0.05 -14.44
N GLY A 441 -3.20 0.41 -14.84
CA GLY A 441 -4.33 0.63 -13.95
C GLY A 441 -4.49 2.06 -13.41
N GLN A 442 -5.65 2.32 -12.80
CA GLN A 442 -6.05 3.63 -12.28
C GLN A 442 -5.24 4.07 -11.05
N THR A 443 -4.78 3.12 -10.25
CA THR A 443 -4.00 3.37 -9.03
C THR A 443 -2.56 3.82 -9.29
N LYS A 444 -2.12 3.83 -10.56
CA LYS A 444 -0.80 4.30 -11.02
C LYS A 444 0.40 3.60 -10.35
N THR A 445 0.23 2.36 -9.93
CA THR A 445 1.21 1.61 -9.14
C THR A 445 2.41 1.11 -9.94
N LYS A 446 2.29 1.01 -11.28
CA LYS A 446 3.33 0.48 -12.16
C LYS A 446 3.43 1.27 -13.46
N LEU A 447 4.66 1.66 -13.83
CA LEU A 447 4.93 2.39 -15.08
C LEU A 447 5.11 1.43 -16.26
N GLY A 448 4.38 1.68 -17.36
CA GLY A 448 4.35 0.83 -18.57
C GLY A 448 5.16 1.37 -19.76
N ASN A 449 5.62 2.63 -19.76
CA ASN A 449 6.33 3.26 -20.88
C ASN A 449 7.57 2.46 -21.29
N THR A 450 7.57 1.84 -22.46
CA THR A 450 8.67 0.99 -22.93
C THR A 450 9.96 1.75 -23.19
N GLU A 451 9.87 3.01 -23.65
CA GLU A 451 10.99 3.91 -23.90
C GLU A 451 11.77 4.28 -22.63
N ALA A 452 11.09 4.32 -21.48
CA ALA A 452 11.68 4.63 -20.18
C ALA A 452 12.77 3.63 -19.80
N LYS A 453 12.57 2.34 -20.08
CA LYS A 453 13.55 1.28 -19.80
C LYS A 453 14.89 1.56 -20.48
N GLY A 454 14.84 1.85 -21.78
CA GLY A 454 16.06 2.11 -22.57
C GLY A 454 16.77 3.40 -22.16
N PHE A 455 16.00 4.44 -21.81
CA PHE A 455 16.53 5.71 -21.33
C PHE A 455 17.24 5.54 -19.99
N VAL A 456 16.57 4.98 -18.99
CA VAL A 456 17.13 4.75 -17.66
C VAL A 456 18.36 3.85 -17.73
N GLN A 457 18.31 2.76 -18.51
CA GLN A 457 19.44 1.85 -18.67
C GLN A 457 20.68 2.57 -19.23
N ARG A 458 20.52 3.44 -20.22
CA ARG A 458 21.61 4.20 -20.80
C ARG A 458 22.19 5.19 -19.79
N VAL A 459 21.35 6.01 -19.16
CA VAL A 459 21.79 7.01 -18.18
C VAL A 459 22.54 6.36 -17.03
N VAL A 460 22.01 5.27 -16.48
CA VAL A 460 22.67 4.54 -15.38
C VAL A 460 24.03 3.98 -15.82
N ASN A 461 24.13 3.40 -17.04
CA ASN A 461 25.40 2.90 -17.54
C ASN A 461 26.44 4.02 -17.69
N ASP A 462 26.03 5.18 -18.24
CA ASP A 462 26.95 6.28 -18.51
C ASP A 462 27.38 6.95 -17.18
N GLN A 463 26.44 7.32 -16.34
CA GLN A 463 26.71 8.11 -15.13
C GLN A 463 27.31 7.29 -14.00
N LEU A 464 26.76 6.13 -13.71
CA LEU A 464 27.33 5.24 -12.69
C LEU A 464 28.67 4.64 -13.16
N GLY A 465 28.83 4.40 -14.47
CA GLY A 465 30.10 3.99 -15.06
C GLY A 465 31.19 5.04 -14.81
N ALA A 466 30.91 6.31 -15.11
CA ALA A 466 31.84 7.41 -14.84
C ALA A 466 32.13 7.57 -13.35
N TRP A 467 31.13 7.39 -12.47
CA TRP A 467 31.32 7.43 -11.03
C TRP A 467 32.27 6.31 -10.54
N LEU A 468 32.11 5.08 -11.05
CA LEU A 468 32.98 3.95 -10.71
C LEU A 468 34.42 4.17 -11.11
N GLU A 469 34.66 4.80 -12.27
CA GLU A 469 36.01 5.18 -12.73
C GLU A 469 36.65 6.25 -11.82
N GLN A 470 35.84 7.20 -11.34
CA GLN A 470 36.30 8.27 -10.43
C GLN A 470 36.49 7.80 -8.99
N ASN A 471 35.71 6.78 -8.55
CA ASN A 471 35.68 6.28 -7.18
C ASN A 471 36.00 4.76 -7.10
N PRO A 472 37.14 4.31 -7.64
CA PRO A 472 37.44 2.88 -7.79
C PRO A 472 37.55 2.13 -6.46
N GLN A 473 37.85 2.80 -5.36
CA GLN A 473 37.94 2.14 -4.06
C GLN A 473 36.55 1.82 -3.50
N GLU A 474 35.64 2.80 -3.49
CA GLU A 474 34.25 2.59 -3.06
C GLU A 474 33.55 1.55 -3.96
N GLY A 475 33.75 1.62 -5.29
CA GLY A 475 33.23 0.62 -6.22
C GLY A 475 33.72 -0.80 -5.94
N ARG A 476 35.02 -0.96 -5.58
CA ARG A 476 35.55 -2.28 -5.16
C ARG A 476 34.93 -2.77 -3.87
N ASP A 477 34.68 -1.90 -2.91
CA ASP A 477 34.10 -2.28 -1.63
C ASP A 477 32.63 -2.70 -1.80
N ILE A 478 31.85 -2.02 -2.66
CA ILE A 478 30.51 -2.43 -3.09
C ILE A 478 30.54 -3.81 -3.76
N ILE A 479 31.43 -4.02 -4.75
CA ILE A 479 31.51 -5.32 -5.44
C ILE A 479 31.94 -6.44 -4.47
N ARG A 480 32.85 -6.18 -3.54
CA ARG A 480 33.24 -7.18 -2.51
C ARG A 480 32.08 -7.55 -1.60
N LYS A 481 31.24 -6.57 -1.22
CA LYS A 481 30.02 -6.85 -0.47
C LYS A 481 29.08 -7.75 -1.27
N ALA A 482 28.84 -7.45 -2.54
CA ALA A 482 28.01 -8.25 -3.44
C ALA A 482 28.58 -9.68 -3.65
N GLN A 483 29.92 -9.83 -3.77
CA GLN A 483 30.57 -11.15 -3.81
C GLN A 483 30.37 -11.94 -2.51
N ALA A 484 30.42 -11.29 -1.35
CA ALA A 484 30.16 -11.95 -0.08
C ALA A 484 28.71 -12.44 0.02
N ALA A 485 27.73 -11.67 -0.50
CA ALA A 485 26.35 -12.09 -0.62
C ALA A 485 26.19 -13.30 -1.56
N ALA A 486 26.81 -13.25 -2.75
CA ALA A 486 26.79 -14.35 -3.72
C ALA A 486 27.36 -15.66 -3.14
N HIS A 487 28.49 -15.57 -2.43
CA HIS A 487 29.10 -16.73 -1.77
C HIS A 487 28.17 -17.33 -0.71
N ALA A 488 27.52 -16.48 0.10
CA ALA A 488 26.57 -16.91 1.11
C ALA A 488 25.37 -17.62 0.48
N ARG A 489 24.78 -17.05 -0.58
CA ARG A 489 23.65 -17.63 -1.32
C ARG A 489 24.01 -18.99 -1.91
N VAL A 490 25.16 -19.11 -2.57
CA VAL A 490 25.64 -20.38 -3.14
C VAL A 490 25.87 -21.44 -2.07
N ALA A 491 26.46 -21.07 -0.93
CA ALA A 491 26.66 -21.99 0.20
C ALA A 491 25.32 -22.48 0.77
N ALA A 492 24.34 -21.57 0.94
CA ALA A 492 22.99 -21.90 1.40
C ALA A 492 22.27 -22.84 0.43
N ARG A 493 22.35 -22.57 -0.89
CA ARG A 493 21.77 -23.45 -1.92
C ARG A 493 22.36 -24.87 -1.86
N LYS A 494 23.69 -25.00 -1.78
CA LYS A 494 24.36 -26.30 -1.64
C LYS A 494 23.94 -27.05 -0.38
N ALA A 495 23.81 -26.34 0.77
CA ALA A 495 23.37 -26.96 2.02
C ALA A 495 21.91 -27.43 1.92
N ARG A 496 21.03 -26.67 1.28
CA ARG A 496 19.64 -27.04 1.01
C ARG A 496 19.53 -28.27 0.11
N ASP A 497 20.29 -28.30 -0.98
CA ASP A 497 20.29 -29.41 -1.95
C ASP A 497 20.81 -30.71 -1.33
N LEU A 498 21.84 -30.62 -0.48
CA LEU A 498 22.34 -31.77 0.31
C LEU A 498 21.27 -32.28 1.30
N ALA A 499 20.52 -31.36 1.94
CA ALA A 499 19.45 -31.76 2.85
C ALA A 499 18.26 -32.39 2.10
N ARG A 500 17.92 -31.89 0.90
CA ARG A 500 16.91 -32.48 0.02
C ARG A 500 17.29 -33.85 -0.50
N SER A 501 18.52 -34.04 -0.94
CA SER A 501 19.02 -35.33 -1.43
C SER A 501 18.98 -36.41 -0.34
N ARG A 502 19.25 -36.06 0.91
CA ARG A 502 19.10 -36.95 2.06
C ARG A 502 17.64 -37.29 2.43
N LYS A 503 16.68 -36.33 2.23
CA LYS A 503 15.25 -36.56 2.45
C LYS A 503 14.57 -37.30 1.30
N GLY A 504 15.04 -37.13 0.06
CA GLY A 504 14.48 -37.78 -1.15
C GLY A 504 14.66 -39.29 -1.17
N LEU A 505 15.54 -39.83 -0.34
CA LEU A 505 15.74 -41.29 -0.18
C LEU A 505 14.75 -41.94 0.80
N LEU A 506 13.93 -41.14 1.54
CA LEU A 506 13.09 -41.67 2.61
C LEU A 506 11.60 -41.17 2.59
N GLY A 507 11.15 -40.42 1.62
CA GLY A 507 9.75 -39.97 1.60
C GLY A 507 9.32 -39.25 0.33
N GLY A 508 8.25 -39.73 -0.26
CA GLY A 508 7.67 -39.19 -1.48
C GLY A 508 7.00 -37.82 -1.25
N GLY A 509 7.12 -36.95 -2.28
CA GLY A 509 6.31 -35.74 -2.47
C GLY A 509 6.85 -34.49 -1.77
N GLY A 510 7.20 -33.49 -2.53
CA GLY A 510 7.88 -32.23 -2.19
C GLY A 510 7.25 -31.28 -1.16
N LEU A 511 6.18 -31.63 -0.45
CA LEU A 511 5.50 -30.80 0.54
C LEU A 511 6.05 -30.97 1.96
N PRO A 512 6.04 -29.91 2.81
CA PRO A 512 6.47 -30.02 4.20
C PRO A 512 5.60 -31.02 4.97
N GLY A 513 6.23 -31.94 5.71
CA GLY A 513 5.49 -32.95 6.50
C GLY A 513 4.58 -32.37 7.59
N LYS A 514 4.72 -31.09 7.94
CA LYS A 514 3.86 -30.36 8.87
C LYS A 514 2.59 -29.77 8.21
N LEU A 515 2.61 -29.56 6.91
CA LEU A 515 1.49 -28.97 6.18
C LEU A 515 0.33 -29.97 6.09
N SER A 516 -0.82 -29.56 6.58
CA SER A 516 -2.09 -30.26 6.31
C SER A 516 -2.78 -29.53 5.16
N ASP A 517 -2.54 -30.02 3.95
CA ASP A 517 -3.00 -29.36 2.73
C ASP A 517 -4.52 -29.45 2.51
N CYS A 518 -5.05 -28.56 1.65
CA CYS A 518 -6.43 -28.60 1.17
C CYS A 518 -6.59 -29.52 -0.04
N GLN A 519 -7.82 -29.82 -0.39
CA GLN A 519 -8.16 -30.75 -1.49
C GLN A 519 -8.24 -30.02 -2.84
N SER A 520 -8.71 -28.76 -2.86
CA SER A 520 -8.78 -27.96 -4.07
C SER A 520 -7.39 -27.62 -4.59
N THR A 521 -7.25 -27.59 -5.91
CA THR A 521 -6.06 -27.17 -6.65
C THR A 521 -6.19 -25.77 -7.25
N ASN A 522 -7.37 -25.14 -7.11
CA ASN A 522 -7.61 -23.77 -7.55
C ASN A 522 -7.09 -22.77 -6.48
N PRO A 523 -6.00 -22.04 -6.75
CA PRO A 523 -5.42 -21.13 -5.75
C PRO A 523 -6.37 -20.03 -5.28
N ALA A 524 -7.30 -19.58 -6.15
CA ALA A 524 -8.26 -18.53 -5.84
C ALA A 524 -9.27 -18.92 -4.75
N GLU A 525 -9.57 -20.22 -4.62
CA GLU A 525 -10.45 -20.76 -3.58
C GLU A 525 -9.68 -21.18 -2.33
N CYS A 526 -8.37 -21.39 -2.46
CA CYS A 526 -7.54 -21.96 -1.41
C CYS A 526 -6.97 -20.91 -0.49
N GLU A 527 -6.95 -21.25 0.80
CA GLU A 527 -6.34 -20.44 1.83
C GLU A 527 -5.43 -21.28 2.75
N VAL A 528 -4.33 -20.70 3.19
CA VAL A 528 -3.42 -21.34 4.15
C VAL A 528 -3.35 -20.53 5.43
N PHE A 529 -3.61 -21.21 6.56
CA PHE A 529 -3.44 -20.65 7.89
C PHE A 529 -2.04 -21.01 8.40
N ILE A 530 -1.19 -20.00 8.62
CA ILE A 530 0.07 -20.16 9.34
C ILE A 530 -0.22 -19.99 10.81
N VAL A 531 -0.18 -21.09 11.56
CA VAL A 531 -0.69 -21.18 12.93
C VAL A 531 0.44 -21.30 13.93
N GLU A 532 0.37 -20.53 15.01
CA GLU A 532 1.33 -20.63 16.10
C GLU A 532 1.12 -21.93 16.89
N GLY A 533 2.18 -22.73 16.96
CA GLY A 533 2.26 -23.93 17.78
C GLY A 533 1.50 -25.16 17.27
N ASP A 534 1.93 -26.31 17.75
CA ASP A 534 1.32 -27.59 17.38
C ASP A 534 -0.08 -27.80 18.04
N SER A 535 -0.35 -27.15 19.19
CA SER A 535 -1.62 -27.26 19.91
C SER A 535 -2.75 -26.57 19.13
N ALA A 536 -2.60 -25.28 18.84
CA ALA A 536 -3.55 -24.52 18.04
C ALA A 536 -3.66 -25.10 16.63
N GLY A 537 -2.53 -25.53 16.03
CA GLY A 537 -2.51 -26.25 14.76
C GLY A 537 -3.33 -27.55 14.79
N GLY A 538 -3.41 -28.23 15.93
CA GLY A 538 -4.25 -29.42 16.13
C GLY A 538 -5.75 -29.09 16.09
N SER A 539 -6.18 -28.07 16.84
CA SER A 539 -7.57 -27.58 16.85
C SER A 539 -7.97 -27.06 15.45
N ALA A 540 -7.09 -26.29 14.79
CA ALA A 540 -7.32 -25.76 13.45
C ALA A 540 -7.49 -26.87 12.40
N ARG A 541 -6.67 -27.94 12.46
CA ARG A 541 -6.81 -29.10 11.57
C ARG A 541 -8.14 -29.82 11.71
N GLN A 542 -8.66 -29.89 12.94
CA GLN A 542 -9.94 -30.56 13.22
C GLN A 542 -11.12 -29.66 12.84
N GLY A 543 -10.99 -28.32 12.99
CA GLY A 543 -12.06 -27.38 12.73
C GLY A 543 -12.20 -26.95 11.28
N ARG A 544 -11.14 -27.01 10.49
CA ARG A 544 -11.06 -26.47 9.11
C ARG A 544 -12.03 -27.10 8.12
N ASP A 545 -12.33 -26.37 7.04
CA ASP A 545 -12.86 -26.98 5.81
C ASP A 545 -11.69 -27.57 5.00
N PRO A 546 -11.53 -28.91 4.97
CA PRO A 546 -10.40 -29.54 4.25
C PRO A 546 -10.46 -29.37 2.74
N ARG A 547 -11.55 -28.88 2.17
CA ARG A 547 -11.67 -28.67 0.72
C ARG A 547 -10.80 -27.48 0.29
N ILE A 548 -10.84 -26.38 1.03
CA ILE A 548 -10.22 -25.10 0.65
C ILE A 548 -9.18 -24.59 1.65
N GLN A 549 -9.16 -25.11 2.89
CA GLN A 549 -8.28 -24.59 3.95
C GLN A 549 -7.11 -25.54 4.22
N ALA A 550 -5.89 -25.01 4.14
CA ALA A 550 -4.65 -25.66 4.54
C ALA A 550 -4.17 -25.11 5.89
N ILE A 551 -3.54 -25.96 6.72
CA ILE A 551 -2.98 -25.59 8.02
C ILE A 551 -1.48 -25.86 8.04
N LEU A 552 -0.71 -24.84 8.35
CA LEU A 552 0.73 -24.88 8.50
C LEU A 552 1.11 -24.45 9.93
N PRO A 553 1.31 -25.36 10.88
CA PRO A 553 1.79 -25.01 12.20
C PRO A 553 3.28 -24.66 12.16
N ILE A 554 3.64 -23.55 12.78
CA ILE A 554 5.03 -23.12 12.99
C ILE A 554 5.41 -23.27 14.46
N ARG A 555 6.68 -23.58 14.75
CA ARG A 555 7.15 -23.77 16.12
C ARG A 555 7.83 -22.52 16.65
N GLY A 556 7.08 -21.72 17.39
CA GLY A 556 7.58 -20.52 18.06
C GLY A 556 8.07 -19.45 17.09
N LYS A 557 8.92 -18.56 17.59
CA LYS A 557 9.47 -17.43 16.84
C LYS A 557 10.37 -17.88 15.71
N ILE A 558 10.07 -17.47 14.49
CA ILE A 558 10.95 -17.70 13.34
C ILE A 558 12.19 -16.81 13.41
N LEU A 559 13.17 -17.07 12.57
CA LEU A 559 14.35 -16.24 12.44
C LEU A 559 13.96 -14.79 12.05
N ASN A 560 14.51 -13.80 12.77
CA ASN A 560 14.41 -12.42 12.33
C ASN A 560 15.27 -12.21 11.07
N VAL A 561 14.61 -12.09 9.93
CA VAL A 561 15.25 -11.99 8.61
C VAL A 561 15.85 -10.61 8.35
N GLU A 562 15.44 -9.58 9.08
CA GLU A 562 16.05 -8.23 9.01
C GLU A 562 17.53 -8.25 9.44
N LYS A 563 17.87 -9.08 10.44
CA LYS A 563 19.22 -9.23 10.98
C LYS A 563 20.01 -10.40 10.39
N ALA A 564 19.42 -11.17 9.50
CA ALA A 564 20.00 -12.43 9.08
C ALA A 564 20.42 -12.40 7.62
N ARG A 565 21.63 -12.86 7.36
CA ARG A 565 22.09 -13.11 5.98
C ARG A 565 21.24 -14.20 5.32
N ILE A 566 21.11 -14.11 4.01
CA ILE A 566 20.28 -15.02 3.19
C ILE A 566 20.59 -16.50 3.41
N ASP A 567 21.87 -16.86 3.68
CA ASP A 567 22.27 -18.22 3.97
C ASP A 567 21.64 -18.76 5.27
N LYS A 568 21.54 -17.93 6.30
CA LYS A 568 20.86 -18.27 7.56
C LYS A 568 19.35 -18.34 7.38
N VAL A 569 18.79 -17.40 6.61
CA VAL A 569 17.36 -17.37 6.28
C VAL A 569 16.96 -18.67 5.57
N LEU A 570 17.68 -19.02 4.50
CA LEU A 570 17.45 -20.25 3.75
C LEU A 570 17.87 -21.53 4.51
N GLY A 571 18.71 -21.42 5.54
CA GLY A 571 19.07 -22.51 6.46
C GLY A 571 18.02 -22.76 7.54
N ASN A 572 17.12 -21.82 7.82
CA ASN A 572 16.10 -21.96 8.85
C ASN A 572 14.97 -22.90 8.42
N ALA A 573 14.68 -23.92 9.24
CA ALA A 573 13.72 -24.96 8.88
C ALA A 573 12.26 -24.45 8.78
N GLU A 574 11.86 -23.48 9.62
CA GLU A 574 10.50 -22.93 9.59
C GLU A 574 10.33 -22.03 8.35
N VAL A 575 11.33 -21.19 8.03
CA VAL A 575 11.32 -20.36 6.82
C VAL A 575 11.27 -21.23 5.56
N GLN A 576 12.09 -22.28 5.47
CA GLN A 576 12.03 -23.26 4.37
C GLN A 576 10.66 -23.92 4.25
N THR A 577 10.03 -24.21 5.39
CA THR A 577 8.70 -24.81 5.43
C THR A 577 7.65 -23.86 4.84
N ILE A 578 7.69 -22.57 5.20
CA ILE A 578 6.79 -21.54 4.65
C ILE A 578 7.01 -21.38 3.14
N ILE A 579 8.26 -21.18 2.68
CA ILE A 579 8.59 -21.06 1.25
C ILE A 579 8.09 -22.27 0.46
N SER A 580 8.31 -23.48 0.99
CA SER A 580 7.88 -24.71 0.32
C SER A 580 6.37 -24.90 0.30
N ALA A 581 5.67 -24.44 1.34
CA ALA A 581 4.21 -24.50 1.41
C ALA A 581 3.55 -23.54 0.39
N LEU A 582 4.03 -22.30 0.30
CA LEU A 582 3.53 -21.31 -0.65
C LEU A 582 3.87 -21.66 -2.10
N GLY A 583 5.07 -22.18 -2.36
CA GLY A 583 5.50 -22.65 -3.67
C GLY A 583 6.08 -21.60 -4.60
N THR A 584 6.06 -20.33 -4.21
CA THR A 584 6.43 -19.17 -5.06
C THR A 584 7.93 -18.94 -5.22
N GLY A 585 8.77 -19.46 -4.33
CA GLY A 585 10.16 -18.99 -4.20
C GLY A 585 10.23 -17.67 -3.43
N ILE A 586 11.35 -16.96 -3.52
CA ILE A 586 11.62 -15.68 -2.85
C ILE A 586 12.41 -14.74 -3.76
N GLN A 587 12.29 -13.44 -3.56
CA GLN A 587 13.03 -12.38 -4.28
C GLN A 587 12.94 -12.54 -5.81
N GLU A 588 14.06 -12.53 -6.55
CA GLU A 588 14.07 -12.73 -8.02
C GLU A 588 13.54 -14.10 -8.47
N GLU A 589 13.60 -15.13 -7.61
CA GLU A 589 13.02 -16.44 -7.88
C GLU A 589 11.50 -16.49 -7.58
N PHE A 590 10.89 -15.36 -7.13
CA PHE A 590 9.48 -15.32 -6.81
C PHE A 590 8.63 -15.44 -8.09
N ASP A 591 7.80 -16.47 -8.10
CA ASP A 591 6.88 -16.76 -9.20
C ASP A 591 5.47 -16.85 -8.65
N GLY A 592 4.68 -15.79 -8.88
CA GLY A 592 3.31 -15.67 -8.38
C GLY A 592 2.35 -16.69 -9.00
N ASP A 593 2.62 -17.17 -10.22
CA ASP A 593 1.79 -18.17 -10.89
C ASP A 593 1.90 -19.55 -10.26
N LYS A 594 2.93 -19.78 -9.44
CA LYS A 594 3.12 -20.99 -8.63
C LYS A 594 2.50 -20.90 -7.25
N LEU A 595 1.91 -19.76 -6.90
CA LEU A 595 1.24 -19.59 -5.61
C LEU A 595 0.08 -20.58 -5.48
N ARG A 596 0.06 -21.26 -4.35
CA ARG A 596 -0.94 -22.32 -4.10
C ARG A 596 -2.19 -21.84 -3.38
N TYR A 597 -2.13 -20.66 -2.76
CA TYR A 597 -3.19 -20.10 -1.92
C TYR A 597 -3.27 -18.59 -2.13
N HIS A 598 -4.41 -18.09 -2.60
CA HIS A 598 -4.63 -16.65 -2.74
C HIS A 598 -5.02 -15.96 -1.42
N LYS A 599 -5.09 -16.72 -0.30
CA LYS A 599 -5.17 -16.15 1.04
C LYS A 599 -4.15 -16.82 1.94
N VAL A 600 -3.22 -16.02 2.44
CA VAL A 600 -2.21 -16.40 3.44
C VAL A 600 -2.60 -15.75 4.75
N VAL A 601 -3.15 -16.52 5.67
CA VAL A 601 -3.72 -16.04 6.93
C VAL A 601 -2.73 -16.29 8.06
N LEU A 602 -2.26 -15.23 8.70
CA LEU A 602 -1.42 -15.30 9.90
C LEU A 602 -2.34 -15.45 11.13
N MET A 603 -2.17 -16.52 11.88
CA MET A 603 -3.00 -16.86 13.03
C MET A 603 -2.12 -17.21 14.24
N ALA A 604 -1.86 -16.22 15.07
CA ALA A 604 -1.08 -16.34 16.31
C ALA A 604 -1.94 -16.03 17.53
N ASP A 605 -1.43 -16.38 18.71
CA ASP A 605 -2.07 -16.12 19.99
C ASP A 605 -2.24 -14.61 20.24
N ALA A 606 -3.26 -14.21 20.98
CA ALA A 606 -3.54 -12.82 21.32
C ALA A 606 -2.67 -12.32 22.51
N ASP A 607 -1.43 -12.74 22.58
CA ASP A 607 -0.46 -12.36 23.59
C ASP A 607 0.78 -11.68 22.99
N VAL A 608 1.70 -11.22 23.83
CA VAL A 608 2.91 -10.50 23.38
C VAL A 608 3.84 -11.36 22.50
N ASP A 609 3.84 -12.67 22.69
CA ASP A 609 4.64 -13.60 21.90
C ASP A 609 4.02 -13.84 20.53
N GLY A 610 2.70 -13.98 20.44
CA GLY A 610 1.96 -14.09 19.18
C GLY A 610 2.07 -12.82 18.35
N HIS A 611 2.01 -11.64 18.96
CA HIS A 611 2.28 -10.37 18.26
C HIS A 611 3.69 -10.32 17.68
N HIS A 612 4.69 -10.78 18.43
CA HIS A 612 6.05 -10.85 17.93
C HIS A 612 6.20 -11.85 16.78
N ILE A 613 5.51 -12.99 16.83
CA ILE A 613 5.49 -13.99 15.75
C ILE A 613 4.88 -13.39 14.48
N ASN A 614 3.75 -12.70 14.59
CA ASN A 614 3.12 -12.01 13.47
C ASN A 614 4.09 -10.98 12.85
N THR A 615 4.78 -10.18 13.67
CA THR A 615 5.78 -9.21 13.19
C THR A 615 6.93 -9.89 12.45
N LEU A 616 7.44 -11.01 12.95
CA LEU A 616 8.51 -11.77 12.28
C LEU A 616 8.02 -12.35 10.93
N LEU A 617 6.79 -12.85 10.88
CA LEU A 617 6.18 -13.35 9.65
C LEU A 617 5.96 -12.24 8.63
N LEU A 618 5.43 -11.09 9.06
CA LEU A 618 5.27 -9.91 8.20
C LEU A 618 6.62 -9.40 7.67
N THR A 619 7.66 -9.38 8.52
CA THR A 619 9.02 -9.03 8.09
C THR A 619 9.53 -9.99 7.01
N LEU A 620 9.29 -11.31 7.16
CA LEU A 620 9.65 -12.30 6.15
C LEU A 620 8.90 -12.06 4.83
N LEU A 621 7.58 -11.84 4.89
CA LEU A 621 6.77 -11.60 3.70
C LEU A 621 7.14 -10.29 3.01
N PHE A 622 7.33 -9.22 3.77
CA PHE A 622 7.72 -7.90 3.24
C PHE A 622 9.09 -7.93 2.57
N ARG A 623 10.11 -8.58 3.20
CA ARG A 623 11.49 -8.58 2.68
C ARG A 623 11.73 -9.57 1.54
N PHE A 624 11.03 -10.70 1.52
CA PHE A 624 11.34 -11.81 0.60
C PHE A 624 10.19 -12.22 -0.33
N MET A 625 8.96 -11.82 -0.02
CA MET A 625 7.74 -12.20 -0.76
C MET A 625 6.77 -11.03 -0.89
N ARG A 626 7.29 -9.82 -1.03
CA ARG A 626 6.54 -8.57 -1.09
C ARG A 626 5.35 -8.60 -2.06
N PRO A 627 5.43 -9.23 -3.26
CA PRO A 627 4.29 -9.30 -4.17
C PRO A 627 3.03 -10.00 -3.59
N LEU A 628 3.16 -10.78 -2.51
CA LEU A 628 1.99 -11.35 -1.82
C LEU A 628 1.18 -10.27 -1.09
N ILE A 629 1.85 -9.29 -0.50
CA ILE A 629 1.20 -8.16 0.18
C ILE A 629 0.59 -7.22 -0.88
N GLU A 630 1.34 -6.88 -1.91
CA GLU A 630 0.92 -6.00 -3.00
C GLU A 630 -0.31 -6.52 -3.74
N ARG A 631 -0.43 -7.84 -3.92
CA ARG A 631 -1.61 -8.50 -4.51
C ARG A 631 -2.76 -8.68 -3.53
N GLY A 632 -2.63 -8.24 -2.27
CA GLY A 632 -3.66 -8.36 -1.25
C GLY A 632 -3.93 -9.79 -0.77
N TYR A 633 -2.96 -10.68 -0.85
CA TYR A 633 -3.13 -12.09 -0.46
C TYR A 633 -2.78 -12.39 1.01
N VAL A 634 -2.29 -11.41 1.77
CA VAL A 634 -1.90 -11.57 3.16
C VAL A 634 -2.98 -11.05 4.09
N TYR A 635 -3.35 -11.85 5.07
CA TYR A 635 -4.39 -11.54 6.05
C TYR A 635 -3.93 -11.88 7.46
N MET A 636 -4.49 -11.19 8.45
CA MET A 636 -4.32 -11.48 9.87
C MET A 636 -5.66 -11.91 10.44
N ALA A 637 -5.69 -13.10 11.04
CA ALA A 637 -6.88 -13.58 11.72
C ALA A 637 -7.14 -12.79 13.01
N GLN A 638 -8.40 -12.51 13.31
CA GLN A 638 -8.85 -11.83 14.51
C GLN A 638 -9.66 -12.82 15.37
N PRO A 639 -9.01 -13.61 16.25
CA PRO A 639 -9.74 -14.42 17.19
C PRO A 639 -10.41 -13.56 18.26
N PRO A 640 -11.54 -14.00 18.86
CA PRO A 640 -12.17 -13.28 19.95
C PRO A 640 -11.30 -13.28 21.21
N LEU A 641 -11.37 -12.19 21.97
CA LEU A 641 -10.65 -12.04 23.24
C LEU A 641 -11.46 -12.66 24.40
N TYR A 642 -12.78 -12.65 24.30
CA TYR A 642 -13.66 -13.11 25.37
C TYR A 642 -14.80 -13.98 24.84
N ARG A 643 -15.27 -14.90 25.71
CA ARG A 643 -16.53 -15.60 25.57
C ARG A 643 -17.42 -15.27 26.76
N LEU A 644 -18.56 -14.61 26.50
CA LEU A 644 -19.62 -14.39 27.48
C LEU A 644 -20.55 -15.59 27.51
N ARG A 645 -20.91 -16.04 28.71
CA ARG A 645 -21.85 -17.13 28.91
C ARG A 645 -23.10 -16.63 29.61
N TRP A 646 -24.27 -17.00 29.06
CA TRP A 646 -25.55 -16.69 29.65
C TRP A 646 -26.23 -17.98 30.14
N ASN A 647 -26.91 -17.91 31.27
CA ASN A 647 -27.65 -19.06 31.80
C ASN A 647 -29.09 -19.10 31.31
N LYS A 648 -29.67 -17.91 31.04
CA LYS A 648 -31.07 -17.79 30.59
C LYS A 648 -31.20 -16.60 29.66
N PRO A 649 -31.45 -16.82 28.36
CA PRO A 649 -31.32 -18.13 27.69
C PRO A 649 -29.88 -18.69 27.81
N ALA A 650 -29.73 -20.01 27.66
CA ALA A 650 -28.41 -20.65 27.67
C ALA A 650 -27.73 -20.39 26.32
N GLU A 651 -26.99 -19.30 26.25
CA GLU A 651 -26.29 -18.82 25.05
C GLU A 651 -24.87 -18.42 25.41
N HIS A 652 -24.00 -18.35 24.42
CA HIS A 652 -22.69 -17.74 24.54
C HIS A 652 -22.46 -16.76 23.36
N GLU A 653 -21.76 -15.71 23.65
CA GLU A 653 -21.40 -14.67 22.69
C GLU A 653 -19.88 -14.50 22.71
N PHE A 654 -19.28 -14.33 21.51
CA PHE A 654 -17.86 -14.07 21.37
C PHE A 654 -17.64 -12.57 21.19
N VAL A 655 -16.58 -12.05 21.81
CA VAL A 655 -16.34 -10.61 21.94
C VAL A 655 -14.88 -10.30 21.62
N TYR A 656 -14.66 -9.25 20.87
CA TYR A 656 -13.36 -8.93 20.28
C TYR A 656 -12.65 -7.75 20.96
N SER A 657 -13.33 -7.01 21.85
CA SER A 657 -12.73 -5.90 22.60
C SER A 657 -13.29 -5.79 24.02
N ASP A 658 -12.57 -5.10 24.92
CA ASP A 658 -13.04 -4.80 26.28
C ASP A 658 -14.30 -3.93 26.25
N ALA A 659 -14.35 -2.94 25.38
CA ALA A 659 -15.50 -2.04 25.24
C ALA A 659 -16.76 -2.80 24.79
N GLU A 660 -16.64 -3.70 23.82
CA GLU A 660 -17.71 -4.57 23.36
C GLU A 660 -18.20 -5.50 24.48
N ARG A 661 -17.27 -6.09 25.25
CA ARG A 661 -17.60 -6.94 26.42
C ARG A 661 -18.46 -6.17 27.42
N ASP A 662 -18.04 -4.96 27.79
CA ASP A 662 -18.73 -4.18 28.81
C ASP A 662 -20.11 -3.67 28.31
N ALA A 663 -20.21 -3.35 27.01
CA ALA A 663 -21.47 -3.00 26.37
C ALA A 663 -22.46 -4.18 26.37
N LEU A 664 -22.02 -5.35 25.89
CA LEU A 664 -22.86 -6.56 25.84
C LEU A 664 -23.28 -7.05 27.22
N LEU A 665 -22.40 -6.92 28.23
CA LEU A 665 -22.76 -7.23 29.60
C LEU A 665 -23.88 -6.32 30.12
N LYS A 666 -23.82 -5.00 29.84
CA LYS A 666 -24.86 -4.03 30.22
C LYS A 666 -26.18 -4.29 29.50
N GLU A 667 -26.12 -4.50 28.20
CA GLU A 667 -27.28 -4.77 27.36
C GLU A 667 -27.95 -6.12 27.75
N GLY A 668 -27.17 -7.17 27.93
CA GLY A 668 -27.68 -8.48 28.34
C GLY A 668 -28.35 -8.43 29.69
N GLN A 669 -27.79 -7.72 30.66
CA GLN A 669 -28.42 -7.52 32.00
C GLN A 669 -29.70 -6.69 31.89
N ALA A 670 -29.73 -5.64 31.10
CA ALA A 670 -30.92 -4.82 30.83
C ALA A 670 -32.04 -5.63 30.16
N ALA A 671 -31.66 -6.56 29.25
CA ALA A 671 -32.58 -7.50 28.61
C ALA A 671 -33.03 -8.67 29.52
N GLY A 672 -32.56 -8.71 30.78
CA GLY A 672 -32.92 -9.73 31.75
C GLY A 672 -32.18 -11.07 31.58
N LYS A 673 -31.12 -11.13 30.76
CA LYS A 673 -30.23 -12.29 30.68
C LYS A 673 -29.51 -12.49 32.02
N LYS A 674 -29.30 -13.72 32.41
CA LYS A 674 -28.64 -14.05 33.69
C LYS A 674 -27.29 -14.70 33.46
N LEU A 675 -26.29 -14.20 34.13
CA LEU A 675 -24.93 -14.75 34.10
C LEU A 675 -24.83 -16.00 35.02
N PRO A 676 -24.02 -16.99 34.66
CA PRO A 676 -23.66 -18.09 35.55
C PRO A 676 -22.84 -17.57 36.75
N LYS A 677 -22.90 -18.30 37.89
CA LYS A 677 -22.12 -17.94 39.06
C LYS A 677 -20.61 -18.24 38.88
N GLU A 678 -20.32 -19.21 38.06
CA GLU A 678 -18.94 -19.64 37.78
C GLU A 678 -18.57 -19.28 36.33
N ASN A 679 -17.45 -18.62 36.15
CA ASN A 679 -16.86 -18.21 34.85
C ASN A 679 -17.86 -17.58 33.86
N PRO A 680 -18.52 -16.47 34.22
CA PRO A 680 -19.45 -15.78 33.33
C PRO A 680 -18.77 -15.20 32.11
N VAL A 681 -17.51 -14.81 32.23
CA VAL A 681 -16.65 -14.27 31.18
C VAL A 681 -15.38 -15.09 31.16
N GLN A 682 -15.12 -15.74 30.06
CA GLN A 682 -13.85 -16.45 29.81
C GLN A 682 -13.00 -15.61 28.92
N ARG A 683 -11.80 -15.25 29.38
CA ARG A 683 -10.77 -14.60 28.52
C ARG A 683 -9.96 -15.70 27.83
N TYR A 684 -9.77 -15.59 26.53
CA TYR A 684 -8.85 -16.43 25.78
C TYR A 684 -7.47 -15.76 25.76
N LYS A 685 -6.46 -16.48 26.23
CA LYS A 685 -5.05 -16.04 26.18
C LYS A 685 -4.34 -16.57 24.94
N GLY A 686 -4.80 -17.70 24.41
CA GLY A 686 -4.24 -18.29 23.21
C GLY A 686 -5.24 -19.17 22.47
N LEU A 687 -4.98 -19.40 21.20
CA LEU A 687 -5.77 -20.24 20.29
C LEU A 687 -5.86 -21.70 20.75
N GLY A 688 -4.86 -22.15 21.52
CA GLY A 688 -4.82 -23.49 22.10
C GLY A 688 -5.89 -23.73 23.18
N GLU A 689 -6.52 -22.66 23.72
CA GLU A 689 -7.61 -22.73 24.67
C GLU A 689 -8.97 -22.96 23.99
N MET A 690 -9.04 -22.73 22.67
CA MET A 690 -10.25 -22.93 21.89
C MET A 690 -10.34 -24.37 21.38
N ASN A 691 -11.51 -24.98 21.49
CA ASN A 691 -11.77 -26.24 20.82
C ASN A 691 -11.96 -26.00 19.29
N ALA A 692 -11.93 -27.10 18.53
CA ALA A 692 -12.01 -27.05 17.07
C ALA A 692 -13.28 -26.36 16.55
N LYS A 693 -14.42 -26.52 17.25
CA LYS A 693 -15.69 -25.92 16.86
C LYS A 693 -15.70 -24.40 17.15
N GLU A 694 -15.20 -23.98 18.30
CA GLU A 694 -15.08 -22.58 18.65
C GLU A 694 -14.15 -21.85 17.69
N LEU A 695 -12.98 -22.43 17.36
CA LEU A 695 -12.03 -21.88 16.42
C LEU A 695 -12.62 -21.76 15.00
N TRP A 696 -13.42 -22.75 14.58
CA TRP A 696 -14.15 -22.69 13.32
C TRP A 696 -15.14 -21.52 13.32
N GLU A 697 -16.07 -21.50 14.27
CA GLU A 697 -17.18 -20.54 14.32
C GLU A 697 -16.72 -19.07 14.46
N THR A 698 -15.53 -18.82 15.01
CA THR A 698 -15.06 -17.45 15.30
C THR A 698 -13.97 -16.95 14.37
N THR A 699 -13.12 -17.87 13.86
CA THR A 699 -11.86 -17.45 13.24
C THR A 699 -11.63 -18.08 11.85
N MET A 700 -12.24 -19.23 11.55
CA MET A 700 -11.95 -19.96 10.31
C MET A 700 -13.13 -20.04 9.34
N ASP A 701 -14.37 -19.96 9.83
CA ASP A 701 -15.57 -19.97 8.98
C ASP A 701 -15.58 -18.74 8.05
N PRO A 702 -15.53 -18.89 6.73
CA PRO A 702 -15.54 -17.77 5.79
C PRO A 702 -16.70 -16.79 5.96
N ASP A 703 -17.85 -17.28 6.45
CA ASP A 703 -19.08 -16.49 6.60
C ASP A 703 -19.15 -15.73 7.93
N GLN A 704 -18.34 -16.10 8.95
CA GLN A 704 -18.44 -15.56 10.31
C GLN A 704 -17.17 -14.87 10.81
N ARG A 705 -16.01 -15.25 10.27
CA ARG A 705 -14.71 -14.80 10.74
C ARG A 705 -14.43 -13.32 10.45
N LEU A 706 -13.62 -12.73 11.34
CA LEU A 706 -13.01 -11.43 11.10
C LEU A 706 -11.56 -11.63 10.68
N MET A 707 -11.17 -11.00 9.59
CA MET A 707 -9.78 -10.95 9.11
C MET A 707 -9.43 -9.52 8.72
N LEU A 708 -8.20 -9.13 9.01
CA LEU A 708 -7.62 -7.87 8.52
C LEU A 708 -6.74 -8.19 7.32
N GLN A 709 -6.97 -7.54 6.20
CA GLN A 709 -6.08 -7.60 5.03
C GLN A 709 -4.87 -6.73 5.29
N VAL A 710 -3.70 -7.26 5.00
CA VAL A 710 -2.45 -6.50 5.08
C VAL A 710 -2.24 -5.79 3.76
N THR A 711 -2.24 -4.46 3.78
CA THR A 711 -1.97 -3.59 2.62
C THR A 711 -0.62 -2.89 2.75
N LEU A 712 -0.09 -2.38 1.68
CA LEU A 712 1.16 -1.64 1.63
C LEU A 712 0.92 -0.31 0.93
N ASP A 713 0.66 0.74 1.72
CA ASP A 713 0.35 2.06 1.20
C ASP A 713 1.59 2.92 1.01
N ASP A 714 2.54 2.84 1.95
CA ASP A 714 3.84 3.51 1.90
C ASP A 714 4.98 2.52 2.14
N ALA A 715 5.65 2.14 1.06
CA ALA A 715 6.73 1.17 1.12
C ALA A 715 8.00 1.72 1.79
N ALA A 716 8.26 3.03 1.70
CA ALA A 716 9.41 3.66 2.31
C ALA A 716 9.24 3.75 3.82
N HIS A 717 8.06 4.16 4.26
CA HIS A 717 7.72 4.21 5.68
C HIS A 717 7.68 2.81 6.30
N ALA A 718 7.10 1.82 5.61
CA ALA A 718 7.13 0.43 6.06
C ALA A 718 8.58 -0.10 6.20
N ASP A 719 9.47 0.22 5.24
CA ASP A 719 10.89 -0.13 5.31
C ASP A 719 11.56 0.47 6.54
N GLU A 720 11.31 1.75 6.82
CA GLU A 720 11.83 2.45 8.00
C GLU A 720 11.37 1.77 9.29
N ILE A 721 10.07 1.50 9.44
CA ILE A 721 9.52 0.87 10.64
C ILE A 721 10.07 -0.54 10.84
N PHE A 722 10.13 -1.38 9.80
CA PHE A 722 10.75 -2.69 9.92
C PHE A 722 12.23 -2.58 10.30
N SER A 723 12.97 -1.61 9.75
CA SER A 723 14.38 -1.37 10.10
C SER A 723 14.55 -0.92 11.55
N ILE A 724 13.68 -0.07 12.07
CA ILE A 724 13.71 0.38 13.48
C ILE A 724 13.33 -0.79 14.41
N LEU A 725 12.19 -1.44 14.17
CA LEU A 725 11.66 -2.45 15.08
C LEU A 725 12.45 -3.75 15.06
N MET A 726 12.87 -4.18 13.88
CA MET A 726 13.47 -5.49 13.65
C MET A 726 14.98 -5.41 13.35
N GLY A 727 15.53 -4.21 13.09
CA GLY A 727 16.94 -3.96 12.80
C GLY A 727 17.89 -4.12 14.01
N GLU A 728 19.18 -3.85 13.82
CA GLU A 728 20.21 -4.06 14.85
C GLU A 728 20.26 -2.94 15.90
N ASP A 729 19.82 -1.73 15.58
CA ASP A 729 19.88 -0.56 16.46
C ASP A 729 18.88 -0.68 17.62
N VAL A 730 19.44 -0.89 18.82
CA VAL A 730 18.65 -1.06 20.04
C VAL A 730 18.17 0.28 20.59
N GLU A 731 18.94 1.35 20.41
CA GLU A 731 18.62 2.67 20.97
C GLU A 731 17.44 3.31 20.24
N GLN A 732 17.42 3.23 18.91
CA GLN A 732 16.30 3.70 18.11
C GLN A 732 15.02 2.92 18.40
N ARG A 733 15.13 1.59 18.51
CA ARG A 733 13.97 0.76 18.91
C ARG A 733 13.48 1.13 20.30
N ARG A 734 14.38 1.40 21.26
CA ARG A 734 14.02 1.85 22.60
C ARG A 734 13.29 3.19 22.55
N SER A 735 13.86 4.17 21.84
CA SER A 735 13.26 5.50 21.66
C SER A 735 11.89 5.43 20.99
N PHE A 736 11.75 4.57 19.98
CA PHE A 736 10.49 4.31 19.31
C PHE A 736 9.45 3.71 20.28
N ILE A 737 9.82 2.64 21.02
CA ILE A 737 8.95 2.01 22.02
C ILE A 737 8.56 3.00 23.14
N GLN A 738 9.50 3.84 23.60
CA GLN A 738 9.22 4.83 24.66
C GLN A 738 8.29 5.93 24.18
N ARG A 739 8.49 6.44 22.96
CA ARG A 739 7.59 7.42 22.35
C ARG A 739 6.17 6.90 22.23
N ASN A 740 6.02 5.66 21.81
CA ASN A 740 4.74 5.01 21.57
C ASN A 740 4.25 4.12 22.72
N ALA A 741 4.81 4.27 23.94
CA ALA A 741 4.43 3.45 25.10
C ALA A 741 3.04 3.79 25.64
N LYS A 742 2.56 5.01 25.43
CA LYS A 742 1.19 5.44 25.82
C LYS A 742 0.10 4.76 25.03
N ASP A 743 0.45 4.18 23.91
CA ASP A 743 -0.41 3.63 22.85
C ASP A 743 -0.67 2.14 23.02
N VAL A 744 -0.06 1.57 24.05
CA VAL A 744 -0.24 0.16 24.37
C VAL A 744 -1.63 -0.06 24.99
N ARG A 745 -2.57 -0.53 24.16
CA ARG A 745 -3.94 -0.85 24.59
C ARG A 745 -4.01 -2.12 25.44
N PHE A 746 -3.00 -2.98 25.39
CA PHE A 746 -2.96 -4.25 26.11
C PHE A 746 -1.58 -4.50 26.71
N LEU A 747 -1.43 -4.22 27.99
CA LEU A 747 -0.35 -4.77 28.81
C LEU A 747 -0.89 -6.03 29.48
N ASP A 748 -0.33 -7.18 29.16
CA ASP A 748 -0.56 -8.40 29.91
C ASP A 748 0.34 -8.29 31.17
N ILE A 749 -0.20 -7.68 32.25
CA ILE A 749 0.46 -7.50 33.54
C ILE A 749 0.02 -8.63 34.46
#